data_805d02dcec96e865f307e35e0a60d6ec
#
_entry.id   805d02dcec96e865f307e35e0a60d6ec
#
_cell.length_a   1.000
_cell.length_b   1.000
_cell.length_c   1.000
_cell.angle_alpha   90.00
_cell.angle_beta   90.00
_cell.angle_gamma   90.00
#
_symmetry.space_group_name_H-M   'P 1'
#
loop_
_entity.id
_entity.type
_entity.pdbx_description
1 polymer ?
#
loop_
_entity_poly.entity_id
_entity_poly.type
_entity_poly.pdbx_seq_one_letter_code
_entity_poly.pdbx_strand_id
1 'polypeptide(L)'
;MSRGLRACRWLTAWAALVAGPALAQSPPQEAGTPAPALAATEAAPADAPSADTAMQLVSWRLDIKAPAELKALLSNYLDLARFQTVLKAASDSEPSDAKPATEAQPDDQAPVQITRAELRRLVAAAPDQVRSLLQARGHFQPQVTTRVAEAPGESVVDVSIQVVPGPRTHISKVQILYEGELDARLAEDDPVARKLADGILDDWALPEGEVFTQEDWSSAKNAALARLRAEGYPAASWSGTSVTVDPATQKARLFLVADTGPTFHFGPILIEGLSRLPASTITNLAPFKPGDPYNERQVIDWQERISKLALFESLYVNVDLDPAHAKAAPVIVQVKERPMQNATVGVGISSDTGPRLSLEHVHRNLFGLDWQSKSKVQLGVKESTGGVDFTSLPWEGRRKGLISVQGSYLRDEEHNVTTSQYVKVGQLREGNKLERTDYVALQRAQVRSAADEIVSLATAYTWTTQYIFRNVDSQVSPTEGTTTLAEATAGRSYSALVDPGMFGRTYLRVTWYQPFFDAWHATVRGEAGQIFAADDTSIPDTLLFRAGGDESVRGYAYRSLGVLKDGVVVGGRSMFTGSLELAHPLWSGLPALWGAVFVDTGDAANRWGNLQPKTGYGAGLRYRSPVGPLRLDGAYGIHDRNWRIHFSVGISL
;
A
#
# COMPACT_ATOMS: atom_id res chain seq x y z
N MET A 1 -43.41 -48.03 2.68
CA MET A 1 -44.42 -46.98 2.92
C MET A 1 -43.63 -45.68 2.76
N SER A 2 -43.45 -45.14 1.66
CA SER A 2 -44.24 -44.38 0.67
C SER A 2 -44.47 -42.94 1.12
N ARG A 3 -44.03 -42.02 0.23
CA ARG A 3 -44.32 -40.58 0.03
C ARG A 3 -43.32 -39.64 0.68
N GLY A 4 -42.76 -38.60 -0.03
CA GLY A 4 -42.95 -38.19 -1.41
C GLY A 4 -42.06 -36.96 -1.67
N LEU A 5 -41.50 -36.92 -2.84
CA LEU A 5 -40.81 -35.76 -3.43
C LEU A 5 -41.72 -34.53 -3.54
N ARG A 6 -41.22 -33.35 -3.28
CA ARG A 6 -41.58 -32.15 -4.05
C ARG A 6 -40.40 -31.24 -4.27
N ALA A 7 -39.95 -31.21 -5.52
CA ALA A 7 -39.11 -30.18 -6.10
C ALA A 7 -39.92 -28.90 -6.30
N CYS A 8 -39.36 -27.74 -6.06
CA CYS A 8 -39.85 -26.49 -6.59
C CYS A 8 -38.68 -25.68 -7.16
N ARG A 9 -38.67 -25.61 -8.48
CA ARG A 9 -37.89 -24.70 -9.32
C ARG A 9 -38.38 -23.27 -9.07
N TRP A 10 -37.45 -22.32 -8.94
CA TRP A 10 -37.68 -20.96 -9.40
C TRP A 10 -36.43 -20.47 -10.12
N LEU A 11 -36.60 -20.28 -11.40
CA LEU A 11 -35.72 -19.59 -12.34
C LEU A 11 -36.21 -18.14 -12.50
N THR A 12 -35.25 -17.25 -12.69
CA THR A 12 -35.30 -15.98 -13.43
C THR A 12 -36.09 -14.79 -12.87
N ALA A 13 -35.36 -13.69 -12.61
CA ALA A 13 -35.61 -12.42 -13.28
C ALA A 13 -34.43 -11.43 -13.07
N TRP A 14 -33.74 -11.18 -14.13
CA TRP A 14 -32.91 -9.99 -14.31
C TRP A 14 -33.82 -8.79 -14.55
N ALA A 15 -33.65 -7.71 -13.81
CA ALA A 15 -34.14 -6.40 -14.18
C ALA A 15 -33.02 -5.38 -14.02
N ALA A 16 -32.48 -4.94 -15.15
CA ALA A 16 -31.61 -3.79 -15.25
C ALA A 16 -32.42 -2.53 -14.98
N LEU A 17 -31.99 -1.71 -14.01
CA LEU A 17 -32.49 -0.35 -13.83
C LEU A 17 -31.35 0.61 -14.22
N VAL A 18 -31.51 1.22 -15.39
CA VAL A 18 -30.74 2.35 -15.88
C VAL A 18 -31.29 3.60 -15.17
N ALA A 19 -30.50 4.23 -14.30
CA ALA A 19 -30.77 5.56 -13.80
C ALA A 19 -29.92 6.57 -14.57
N GLY A 20 -30.57 7.42 -15.35
CA GLY A 20 -29.95 8.53 -16.05
C GLY A 20 -29.63 9.71 -15.10
N PRO A 21 -28.72 10.61 -15.50
CA PRO A 21 -28.28 11.71 -14.65
C PRO A 21 -29.31 12.83 -14.57
N ALA A 22 -29.59 13.26 -13.33
CA ALA A 22 -30.39 14.43 -13.05
C ALA A 22 -29.61 15.69 -13.41
N LEU A 23 -30.21 16.50 -14.30
CA LEU A 23 -29.76 17.86 -14.63
C LEU A 23 -29.97 18.78 -13.43
N ALA A 24 -28.90 19.34 -12.90
CA ALA A 24 -28.95 20.43 -11.93
C ALA A 24 -29.37 21.73 -12.65
N GLN A 25 -30.44 22.33 -12.21
CA GLN A 25 -30.91 23.63 -12.66
C GLN A 25 -30.11 24.72 -11.95
N SER A 26 -29.55 25.67 -12.72
CA SER A 26 -28.93 26.91 -12.23
C SER A 26 -30.00 27.92 -11.82
N PRO A 27 -29.76 28.77 -10.82
CA PRO A 27 -30.69 29.85 -10.44
C PRO A 27 -30.69 31.01 -11.44
N PRO A 28 -31.77 31.81 -11.50
CA PRO A 28 -31.93 32.86 -12.51
C PRO A 28 -31.05 34.08 -12.25
N GLN A 29 -30.42 34.58 -13.31
CA GLN A 29 -29.72 35.86 -13.32
C GLN A 29 -30.75 37.02 -13.38
N GLU A 30 -30.60 37.98 -12.49
CA GLU A 30 -31.31 39.27 -12.53
C GLU A 30 -30.84 40.11 -13.72
N ALA A 31 -31.83 40.74 -14.37
CA ALA A 31 -31.65 41.63 -15.51
C ALA A 31 -31.09 42.98 -15.10
N GLY A 32 -29.87 43.29 -15.52
CA GLY A 32 -29.29 44.64 -15.44
C GLY A 32 -29.65 45.50 -16.67
N THR A 33 -30.08 46.68 -16.41
CA THR A 33 -30.53 47.76 -17.32
C THR A 33 -29.44 48.17 -18.34
N PRO A 34 -29.77 48.49 -19.60
CA PRO A 34 -28.78 48.90 -20.59
C PRO A 34 -28.37 50.36 -20.48
N ALA A 35 -27.09 50.67 -20.54
CA ALA A 35 -26.50 51.97 -20.71
C ALA A 35 -26.42 52.40 -22.20
N PRO A 36 -26.42 53.69 -22.54
CA PRO A 36 -26.71 54.17 -23.89
C PRO A 36 -25.53 54.06 -24.86
N ALA A 37 -25.89 53.80 -26.12
CA ALA A 37 -24.98 53.71 -27.26
C ALA A 37 -24.30 55.04 -27.59
N LEU A 38 -22.96 55.04 -27.64
CA LEU A 38 -22.16 56.06 -28.31
C LEU A 38 -21.90 55.63 -29.75
N ALA A 39 -22.27 56.49 -30.67
CA ALA A 39 -22.09 56.33 -32.12
C ALA A 39 -20.59 56.27 -32.45
N ALA A 40 -20.14 55.17 -33.06
CA ALA A 40 -18.82 55.04 -33.66
C ALA A 40 -18.91 55.29 -35.16
N THR A 41 -18.13 56.21 -35.61
CA THR A 41 -17.90 56.60 -36.99
C THR A 41 -17.25 55.45 -37.75
N GLU A 42 -17.85 55.16 -38.91
CA GLU A 42 -17.46 54.13 -39.89
C GLU A 42 -16.12 54.47 -40.54
N ALA A 43 -15.09 53.68 -40.27
CA ALA A 43 -13.88 53.61 -41.10
C ALA A 43 -13.84 52.20 -41.71
N ALA A 44 -13.95 52.12 -42.99
CA ALA A 44 -13.92 50.85 -43.77
C ALA A 44 -12.60 50.11 -43.56
N PRO A 45 -12.62 48.82 -43.23
CA PRO A 45 -11.42 47.99 -43.28
C PRO A 45 -11.27 47.43 -44.70
N ALA A 46 -10.09 47.63 -45.23
CA ALA A 46 -9.62 46.94 -46.46
C ALA A 46 -9.48 45.42 -46.21
N ASP A 47 -9.93 44.63 -47.19
CA ASP A 47 -9.70 43.19 -47.38
C ASP A 47 -10.12 42.23 -46.22
N ALA A 48 -11.42 41.99 -46.14
CA ALA A 48 -11.93 40.75 -45.58
C ALA A 48 -11.83 39.62 -46.65
N PRO A 49 -11.17 38.50 -46.38
CA PRO A 49 -11.14 37.39 -47.33
C PRO A 49 -12.57 36.87 -47.55
N SER A 50 -12.90 36.53 -48.79
CA SER A 50 -14.21 35.99 -49.19
C SER A 50 -14.58 34.75 -48.34
N ALA A 51 -15.87 34.61 -48.01
CA ALA A 51 -16.40 33.50 -47.20
C ALA A 51 -16.02 32.09 -47.72
N ASP A 52 -15.82 31.98 -49.01
CA ASP A 52 -15.38 30.75 -49.69
C ASP A 52 -13.94 30.30 -49.28
N THR A 53 -13.06 31.26 -49.02
CA THR A 53 -11.67 30.99 -48.59
C THR A 53 -11.58 30.52 -47.15
N ALA A 54 -12.54 30.89 -46.30
CA ALA A 54 -12.57 30.51 -44.88
C ALA A 54 -12.99 29.07 -44.64
N MET A 55 -13.74 28.44 -45.56
CA MET A 55 -14.20 27.05 -45.48
C MET A 55 -13.27 26.03 -46.16
N GLN A 56 -12.19 26.46 -46.80
CA GLN A 56 -11.23 25.54 -47.43
C GLN A 56 -10.55 24.69 -46.36
N LEU A 57 -10.62 23.37 -46.50
CA LEU A 57 -9.86 22.41 -45.70
C LEU A 57 -8.37 22.49 -46.09
N VAL A 58 -7.51 22.61 -45.11
CA VAL A 58 -6.06 22.63 -45.27
C VAL A 58 -5.41 21.58 -44.36
N SER A 59 -4.36 21.00 -44.89
CA SER A 59 -3.48 20.16 -44.10
C SER A 59 -2.36 21.02 -43.50
N TRP A 60 -1.86 20.70 -42.32
CA TRP A 60 -0.73 21.43 -41.74
C TRP A 60 0.26 20.50 -41.09
N ARG A 61 1.50 20.96 -41.03
CA ARG A 61 2.61 20.34 -40.30
C ARG A 61 3.09 21.31 -39.22
N LEU A 62 3.23 20.80 -37.97
CA LEU A 62 3.72 21.59 -36.84
C LEU A 62 5.14 21.21 -36.51
N ASP A 63 6.06 22.21 -36.52
CA ASP A 63 7.43 22.08 -36.05
C ASP A 63 7.66 22.97 -34.83
N ILE A 64 7.92 22.37 -33.66
CA ILE A 64 8.20 23.07 -32.40
C ILE A 64 9.71 23.03 -32.15
N LYS A 65 10.34 24.19 -32.23
CA LYS A 65 11.78 24.40 -31.92
C LYS A 65 11.91 24.96 -30.51
N ALA A 66 12.13 24.07 -29.53
CA ALA A 66 12.29 24.38 -28.13
C ALA A 66 13.30 23.40 -27.48
N PRO A 67 13.87 23.71 -26.30
CA PRO A 67 14.61 22.74 -25.50
C PRO A 67 13.80 21.46 -25.26
N ALA A 68 14.49 20.31 -25.15
CA ALA A 68 13.85 18.98 -25.15
C ALA A 68 12.71 18.82 -24.12
N GLU A 69 12.92 19.29 -22.89
CA GLU A 69 11.91 19.24 -21.82
C GLU A 69 10.66 20.07 -22.14
N LEU A 70 10.87 21.27 -22.68
CA LEU A 70 9.77 22.19 -23.04
C LEU A 70 9.09 21.76 -24.34
N LYS A 71 9.82 21.13 -25.26
CA LYS A 71 9.23 20.56 -26.48
C LYS A 71 8.19 19.49 -26.15
N ALA A 72 8.50 18.58 -25.23
CA ALA A 72 7.55 17.58 -24.75
C ALA A 72 6.30 18.20 -24.11
N LEU A 73 6.47 19.22 -23.24
CA LEU A 73 5.37 19.98 -22.64
C LEU A 73 4.49 20.61 -23.72
N LEU A 74 5.09 21.33 -24.66
CA LEU A 74 4.34 22.03 -25.71
C LEU A 74 3.61 21.05 -26.66
N SER A 75 4.24 19.92 -27.00
CA SER A 75 3.59 18.88 -27.82
C SER A 75 2.38 18.26 -27.15
N ASN A 76 2.35 18.19 -25.82
CA ASN A 76 1.25 17.58 -25.06
C ASN A 76 0.12 18.56 -24.74
N TYR A 77 0.41 19.85 -24.57
CA TYR A 77 -0.55 20.81 -24.00
C TYR A 77 -0.91 21.98 -24.93
N LEU A 78 -0.16 22.22 -26.02
CA LEU A 78 -0.50 23.25 -27.00
C LEU A 78 -1.69 22.79 -27.83
N ASP A 79 -2.74 23.59 -27.94
CA ASP A 79 -3.95 23.21 -28.69
C ASP A 79 -3.64 22.81 -30.13
N LEU A 80 -2.75 23.56 -30.80
CA LEU A 80 -2.33 23.26 -32.16
C LEU A 80 -1.71 21.85 -32.30
N ALA A 81 -0.94 21.39 -31.29
CA ALA A 81 -0.34 20.06 -31.25
C ALA A 81 -1.38 18.98 -30.87
N ARG A 82 -2.26 19.28 -29.92
CA ARG A 82 -3.32 18.35 -29.50
C ARG A 82 -4.32 18.08 -30.60
N PHE A 83 -4.72 19.09 -31.37
CA PHE A 83 -5.58 18.90 -32.53
C PHE A 83 -4.95 17.95 -33.55
N GLN A 84 -3.65 18.06 -33.78
CA GLN A 84 -2.93 17.14 -34.68
C GLN A 84 -2.97 15.69 -34.17
N THR A 85 -2.79 15.48 -32.87
CA THR A 85 -2.80 14.14 -32.25
C THR A 85 -4.20 13.52 -32.23
N VAL A 86 -5.24 14.29 -31.90
CA VAL A 86 -6.62 13.81 -31.83
C VAL A 86 -7.15 13.42 -33.22
N LEU A 87 -6.87 14.24 -34.23
CA LEU A 87 -7.30 13.97 -35.59
C LEU A 87 -6.53 12.78 -36.21
N LYS A 88 -5.25 12.60 -35.84
CA LYS A 88 -4.48 11.40 -36.23
C LYS A 88 -5.08 10.13 -35.62
N ALA A 89 -5.41 10.15 -34.33
CA ALA A 89 -6.07 9.03 -33.65
C ALA A 89 -7.46 8.71 -34.25
N ALA A 90 -8.19 9.73 -34.70
CA ALA A 90 -9.49 9.54 -35.37
C ALA A 90 -9.34 8.93 -36.78
N SER A 91 -8.29 9.28 -37.53
CA SER A 91 -8.01 8.67 -38.84
C SER A 91 -7.54 7.23 -38.74
N ASP A 92 -6.85 6.85 -37.65
CA ASP A 92 -6.38 5.49 -37.39
C ASP A 92 -7.50 4.55 -36.90
N SER A 93 -8.67 5.09 -36.53
CA SER A 93 -9.82 4.33 -35.98
C SER A 93 -10.92 4.00 -36.99
N GLU A 94 -10.83 4.41 -38.24
CA GLU A 94 -11.75 3.93 -39.28
C GLU A 94 -11.38 2.50 -39.73
N PRO A 95 -12.32 1.53 -39.74
CA PRO A 95 -12.04 0.16 -40.15
C PRO A 95 -11.80 0.09 -41.67
N SER A 96 -10.54 -0.01 -42.06
CA SER A 96 -10.16 -0.33 -43.44
C SER A 96 -10.27 -1.84 -43.64
N ASP A 97 -11.35 -2.29 -44.33
CA ASP A 97 -11.37 -3.59 -44.99
C ASP A 97 -10.38 -3.59 -46.14
N ALA A 98 -9.43 -4.52 -46.06
CA ALA A 98 -8.62 -5.10 -47.13
C ALA A 98 -7.11 -4.82 -47.20
N LYS A 99 -6.41 -5.95 -47.09
CA LYS A 99 -5.13 -6.40 -47.67
C LYS A 99 -3.85 -6.35 -46.87
N PRO A 100 -2.98 -7.41 -47.01
CA PRO A 100 -1.89 -7.69 -46.10
C PRO A 100 -0.67 -6.79 -46.32
N ALA A 101 0.03 -6.53 -45.22
CA ALA A 101 1.20 -5.69 -45.11
C ALA A 101 2.35 -6.07 -46.03
N THR A 102 2.78 -5.12 -46.81
CA THR A 102 4.16 -5.03 -47.33
C THR A 102 4.77 -3.81 -46.70
N GLU A 103 6.02 -3.95 -46.25
CA GLU A 103 6.84 -3.00 -45.49
C GLU A 103 6.59 -1.53 -45.88
N ALA A 104 5.98 -0.75 -44.96
CA ALA A 104 5.79 0.69 -45.13
C ALA A 104 6.95 1.41 -44.39
N GLN A 105 7.65 2.27 -45.12
CA GLN A 105 8.65 3.20 -44.60
C GLN A 105 7.98 4.25 -43.68
N PRO A 106 8.67 4.85 -42.71
CA PRO A 106 8.05 5.65 -41.63
C PRO A 106 7.64 7.09 -42.01
N ASP A 107 7.39 7.42 -43.27
CA ASP A 107 7.18 8.80 -43.72
C ASP A 107 5.78 9.09 -44.35
N ASP A 108 4.85 8.15 -44.40
CA ASP A 108 3.49 8.39 -44.90
C ASP A 108 2.50 8.73 -43.78
N GLN A 109 2.57 9.97 -43.28
CA GLN A 109 1.55 10.53 -42.41
C GLN A 109 0.44 11.17 -43.26
N ALA A 110 -0.77 10.59 -43.22
CA ALA A 110 -1.94 11.21 -43.80
C ALA A 110 -2.12 12.63 -43.24
N PRO A 111 -2.28 13.67 -44.08
CA PRO A 111 -2.34 15.04 -43.59
C PRO A 111 -3.68 15.30 -42.88
N VAL A 112 -3.58 15.72 -41.62
CA VAL A 112 -4.73 16.15 -40.84
C VAL A 112 -5.34 17.40 -41.45
N GLN A 113 -6.66 17.45 -41.68
CA GLN A 113 -7.35 18.56 -42.34
C GLN A 113 -8.25 19.32 -41.36
N ILE A 114 -8.12 20.65 -41.33
CA ILE A 114 -9.05 21.57 -40.65
C ILE A 114 -9.39 22.74 -41.56
N THR A 115 -10.37 23.54 -41.21
CA THR A 115 -10.67 24.75 -41.97
C THR A 115 -9.51 25.76 -41.84
N ARG A 116 -9.26 26.49 -42.90
CA ARG A 116 -8.23 27.55 -42.92
C ARG A 116 -8.49 28.60 -41.84
N ALA A 117 -9.75 28.93 -41.53
CA ALA A 117 -10.13 29.83 -40.48
C ALA A 117 -9.73 29.32 -39.10
N GLU A 118 -9.97 28.06 -38.83
CA GLU A 118 -9.60 27.43 -37.52
C GLU A 118 -8.08 27.31 -37.36
N LEU A 119 -7.34 26.97 -38.42
CA LEU A 119 -5.88 26.97 -38.38
C LEU A 119 -5.35 28.37 -38.04
N ARG A 120 -5.86 29.43 -38.68
CA ARG A 120 -5.47 30.79 -38.39
C ARG A 120 -5.75 31.16 -36.92
N ARG A 121 -6.92 30.77 -36.39
CA ARG A 121 -7.28 30.98 -34.99
C ARG A 121 -6.31 30.29 -34.02
N LEU A 122 -6.00 29.03 -34.25
CA LEU A 122 -5.06 28.27 -33.43
C LEU A 122 -3.64 28.83 -33.49
N VAL A 123 -3.18 29.21 -34.68
CA VAL A 123 -1.87 29.82 -34.86
C VAL A 123 -1.77 31.20 -34.19
N ALA A 124 -2.81 31.99 -34.25
CA ALA A 124 -2.87 33.31 -33.57
C ALA A 124 -2.87 33.17 -32.03
N ALA A 125 -3.51 32.12 -31.49
CA ALA A 125 -3.55 31.84 -30.06
C ALA A 125 -2.27 31.16 -29.53
N ALA A 126 -1.51 30.49 -30.38
CA ALA A 126 -0.35 29.69 -29.98
C ALA A 126 0.72 30.47 -29.20
N PRO A 127 1.11 31.71 -29.55
CA PRO A 127 2.13 32.45 -28.79
C PRO A 127 1.72 32.72 -27.33
N ASP A 128 0.45 33.03 -27.07
CA ASP A 128 -0.04 33.30 -25.72
C ASP A 128 -0.19 32.02 -24.91
N GLN A 129 -0.62 30.92 -25.54
CA GLN A 129 -0.63 29.60 -24.90
C GLN A 129 0.79 29.14 -24.54
N VAL A 130 1.75 29.29 -25.44
CA VAL A 130 3.17 28.97 -25.18
C VAL A 130 3.68 29.81 -24.01
N ARG A 131 3.40 31.12 -23.98
CA ARG A 131 3.82 31.98 -22.86
C ARG A 131 3.21 31.52 -21.54
N SER A 132 1.91 31.20 -21.51
CA SER A 132 1.24 30.70 -20.31
C SER A 132 1.83 29.38 -19.81
N LEU A 133 2.11 28.42 -20.70
CA LEU A 133 2.72 27.14 -20.37
C LEU A 133 4.15 27.32 -19.81
N LEU A 134 4.93 28.23 -20.37
CA LEU A 134 6.28 28.53 -19.90
C LEU A 134 6.27 29.30 -18.57
N GLN A 135 5.34 30.24 -18.36
CA GLN A 135 5.16 30.92 -17.09
C GLN A 135 4.84 29.92 -15.97
N ALA A 136 4.01 28.92 -16.24
CA ALA A 136 3.73 27.84 -15.30
C ALA A 136 4.98 27.02 -14.90
N ARG A 137 6.06 27.06 -15.73
CA ARG A 137 7.37 26.43 -15.46
C ARG A 137 8.45 27.41 -15.01
N GLY A 138 8.06 28.67 -14.67
CA GLY A 138 8.95 29.68 -14.13
C GLY A 138 9.67 30.56 -15.16
N HIS A 139 9.33 30.49 -16.44
CA HIS A 139 9.86 31.34 -17.49
C HIS A 139 8.90 32.50 -17.79
N PHE A 140 9.17 33.68 -17.25
CA PHE A 140 8.27 34.85 -17.37
C PHE A 140 8.64 35.80 -18.50
N GLN A 141 9.77 35.62 -19.18
CA GLN A 141 10.20 36.38 -20.34
C GLN A 141 10.51 35.52 -21.57
N PRO A 142 9.62 34.59 -21.97
CA PRO A 142 9.88 33.77 -23.14
C PRO A 142 9.71 34.61 -24.42
N GLN A 143 10.61 34.37 -25.39
CA GLN A 143 10.46 34.88 -26.75
C GLN A 143 9.86 33.80 -27.61
N VAL A 144 8.68 34.04 -28.17
CA VAL A 144 7.94 33.11 -29.00
C VAL A 144 7.78 33.72 -30.37
N THR A 145 8.28 33.05 -31.41
CA THR A 145 8.13 33.47 -32.81
C THR A 145 7.38 32.36 -33.56
N THR A 146 6.25 32.73 -34.13
CA THR A 146 5.46 31.82 -35.00
C THR A 146 5.67 32.23 -36.45
N ARG A 147 5.97 31.25 -37.32
CA ARG A 147 6.09 31.41 -38.76
C ARG A 147 5.13 30.45 -39.45
N VAL A 148 4.42 30.96 -40.40
CA VAL A 148 3.54 30.18 -41.28
C VAL A 148 4.11 30.29 -42.68
N ALA A 149 4.38 29.17 -43.33
CA ALA A 149 4.87 29.08 -44.68
C ALA A 149 3.87 28.26 -45.53
N GLU A 150 3.44 28.87 -46.66
CA GLU A 150 2.63 28.19 -47.67
C GLU A 150 3.46 28.15 -48.94
N ALA A 151 3.78 26.95 -49.43
CA ALA A 151 4.44 26.82 -50.73
C ALA A 151 3.43 26.95 -51.87
N PRO A 152 3.73 27.70 -52.94
CA PRO A 152 2.85 27.82 -54.08
C PRO A 152 2.60 26.46 -54.72
N GLY A 153 1.33 25.97 -54.68
CA GLY A 153 0.94 24.69 -55.27
C GLY A 153 0.88 23.50 -54.30
N GLU A 154 1.26 23.66 -53.05
CA GLU A 154 1.12 22.63 -52.01
C GLU A 154 -0.15 22.87 -51.18
N SER A 155 -0.87 21.79 -50.85
CA SER A 155 -2.05 21.80 -49.98
C SER A 155 -1.70 21.75 -48.47
N VAL A 156 -0.41 21.80 -48.12
CA VAL A 156 0.09 21.68 -46.74
C VAL A 156 0.66 23.00 -46.29
N VAL A 157 0.21 23.48 -45.12
CA VAL A 157 0.70 24.69 -44.44
C VAL A 157 1.72 24.29 -43.41
N ASP A 158 2.96 24.77 -43.50
CA ASP A 158 3.99 24.56 -42.52
C ASP A 158 3.90 25.64 -41.41
N VAL A 159 3.66 25.21 -40.16
CA VAL A 159 3.62 26.06 -38.99
C VAL A 159 4.86 25.76 -38.14
N SER A 160 5.72 26.74 -37.97
CA SER A 160 6.92 26.61 -37.11
C SER A 160 6.80 27.55 -35.92
N ILE A 161 6.93 27.02 -34.70
CA ILE A 161 6.96 27.78 -33.44
C ILE A 161 8.35 27.67 -32.86
N GLN A 162 9.07 28.79 -32.86
CA GLN A 162 10.37 28.89 -32.22
C GLN A 162 10.23 29.53 -30.84
N VAL A 163 10.77 28.84 -29.83
CA VAL A 163 10.67 29.24 -28.42
C VAL A 163 12.05 29.37 -27.82
N VAL A 164 12.35 30.58 -27.31
CA VAL A 164 13.50 30.85 -26.44
C VAL A 164 12.93 31.13 -25.05
N PRO A 165 13.09 30.19 -24.08
CA PRO A 165 12.38 30.24 -22.79
C PRO A 165 12.82 31.42 -21.91
N GLY A 166 14.01 31.93 -22.08
CA GLY A 166 14.61 32.87 -21.13
C GLY A 166 15.02 32.20 -19.81
N PRO A 167 15.53 32.97 -18.86
CA PRO A 167 15.95 32.46 -17.56
C PRO A 167 14.74 32.04 -16.70
N ARG A 168 14.97 31.13 -15.74
CA ARG A 168 13.98 30.75 -14.73
C ARG A 168 13.94 31.77 -13.60
N THR A 169 12.76 31.97 -13.04
CA THR A 169 12.51 32.86 -11.91
C THR A 169 12.68 32.07 -10.60
N HIS A 170 13.44 32.62 -9.65
CA HIS A 170 13.71 32.02 -8.35
C HIS A 170 12.95 32.76 -7.24
N ILE A 171 12.59 32.02 -6.19
CA ILE A 171 11.96 32.58 -5.00
C ILE A 171 12.99 33.44 -4.26
N SER A 172 12.61 34.70 -3.98
CA SER A 172 13.44 35.63 -3.21
C SER A 172 12.95 35.87 -1.79
N LYS A 173 11.68 35.60 -1.52
CA LYS A 173 11.07 35.72 -0.20
C LYS A 173 9.77 34.93 -0.13
N VAL A 174 9.59 34.21 0.99
CA VAL A 174 8.31 33.59 1.37
C VAL A 174 7.81 34.27 2.64
N GLN A 175 6.56 34.72 2.64
CA GLN A 175 5.91 35.32 3.79
C GLN A 175 4.54 34.69 3.97
N ILE A 176 4.34 34.03 5.11
CA ILE A 176 3.07 33.46 5.51
C ILE A 176 2.60 34.23 6.74
N LEU A 177 1.44 34.83 6.67
CA LEU A 177 0.75 35.49 7.79
C LEU A 177 -0.45 34.63 8.20
N TYR A 178 -0.83 34.76 9.44
CA TYR A 178 -1.96 34.05 10.00
C TYR A 178 -3.02 35.03 10.46
N GLU A 179 -4.28 34.66 10.32
CA GLU A 179 -5.45 35.31 10.86
C GLU A 179 -6.22 34.30 11.73
N GLY A 180 -7.10 34.77 12.61
CA GLY A 180 -7.87 33.89 13.50
C GLY A 180 -7.13 33.54 14.78
N GLU A 181 -7.46 32.39 15.36
CA GLU A 181 -6.97 32.02 16.69
C GLU A 181 -5.46 31.68 16.75
N LEU A 182 -4.88 31.22 15.64
CA LEU A 182 -3.43 30.99 15.59
C LEU A 182 -2.65 32.30 15.73
N ASP A 183 -3.09 33.36 15.08
CA ASP A 183 -2.46 34.70 15.21
C ASP A 183 -2.54 35.22 16.65
N ALA A 184 -3.71 35.09 17.29
CA ALA A 184 -3.89 35.46 18.69
C ALA A 184 -2.94 34.70 19.62
N ARG A 185 -2.79 33.35 19.44
CA ARG A 185 -1.87 32.52 20.21
C ARG A 185 -0.41 32.85 19.95
N LEU A 186 -0.06 33.20 18.71
CA LEU A 186 1.30 33.67 18.38
C LEU A 186 1.62 35.00 19.06
N ALA A 187 0.65 35.92 19.16
CA ALA A 187 0.80 37.17 19.87
C ALA A 187 0.98 36.99 21.40
N GLU A 188 0.46 35.88 21.96
CA GLU A 188 0.62 35.49 23.36
C GLU A 188 1.90 34.66 23.61
N ASP A 189 2.78 34.50 22.63
CA ASP A 189 4.01 33.71 22.69
C ASP A 189 3.78 32.22 23.01
N ASP A 190 2.63 31.64 22.61
CA ASP A 190 2.34 30.22 22.79
C ASP A 190 3.38 29.35 22.06
N PRO A 191 4.14 28.50 22.80
CA PRO A 191 5.19 27.68 22.20
C PRO A 191 4.67 26.63 21.22
N VAL A 192 3.42 26.15 21.40
CA VAL A 192 2.80 25.17 20.49
C VAL A 192 2.42 25.83 19.18
N ALA A 193 1.80 27.02 19.26
CA ALA A 193 1.44 27.82 18.09
C ALA A 193 2.69 28.22 17.30
N ARG A 194 3.75 28.67 17.98
CA ARG A 194 5.02 29.03 17.37
C ARG A 194 5.67 27.82 16.65
N LYS A 195 5.73 26.67 17.33
CA LYS A 195 6.27 25.44 16.73
C LYS A 195 5.50 25.02 15.46
N LEU A 196 4.18 25.19 15.44
CA LEU A 196 3.36 24.90 14.26
C LEU A 196 3.69 25.89 13.13
N ALA A 197 3.72 27.19 13.40
CA ALA A 197 4.00 28.21 12.41
C ALA A 197 5.41 28.06 11.82
N ASP A 198 6.43 27.92 12.67
CA ASP A 198 7.82 27.68 12.25
C ASP A 198 7.93 26.40 11.43
N GLY A 199 7.31 25.31 11.88
CA GLY A 199 7.33 24.04 11.16
C GLY A 199 6.64 24.10 9.80
N ILE A 200 5.60 24.93 9.61
CA ILE A 200 4.99 25.14 8.29
C ILE A 200 5.95 25.87 7.35
N LEU A 201 6.71 26.81 7.88
CA LEU A 201 7.71 27.56 7.09
C LEU A 201 8.94 26.70 6.78
N ASP A 202 9.42 25.89 7.74
CA ASP A 202 10.56 24.98 7.57
C ASP A 202 10.28 23.89 6.53
N ASP A 203 9.05 23.33 6.56
CA ASP A 203 8.61 22.29 5.63
C ASP A 203 8.00 22.85 4.34
N TRP A 204 8.09 24.17 4.11
CA TRP A 204 7.55 24.78 2.91
C TRP A 204 8.26 24.27 1.65
N ALA A 205 7.50 23.60 0.77
CA ALA A 205 8.06 22.89 -0.39
C ALA A 205 8.68 23.79 -1.48
N LEU A 206 8.52 25.13 -1.35
CA LEU A 206 9.04 26.10 -2.31
C LEU A 206 9.86 27.20 -1.59
N PRO A 207 11.01 26.84 -0.94
CA PRO A 207 11.80 27.77 -0.14
C PRO A 207 12.52 28.84 -0.98
N GLU A 208 13.14 29.81 -0.28
CA GLU A 208 13.95 30.84 -0.92
C GLU A 208 15.12 30.22 -1.70
N GLY A 209 15.35 30.69 -2.92
CA GLY A 209 16.37 30.19 -3.85
C GLY A 209 15.88 29.16 -4.85
N GLU A 210 14.77 28.48 -4.58
CA GLU A 210 14.18 27.49 -5.50
C GLU A 210 13.54 28.14 -6.72
N VAL A 211 13.40 27.36 -7.78
CA VAL A 211 12.74 27.79 -9.02
C VAL A 211 11.22 27.82 -8.80
N PHE A 212 10.60 28.95 -9.15
CA PHE A 212 9.13 29.02 -9.12
C PHE A 212 8.51 28.18 -10.21
N THR A 213 7.58 27.28 -9.85
CA THR A 213 6.63 26.65 -10.77
C THR A 213 5.21 26.76 -10.21
N GLN A 214 4.21 26.77 -11.08
CA GLN A 214 2.80 26.81 -10.68
C GLN A 214 2.38 25.53 -9.96
N GLU A 215 2.97 24.41 -10.33
CA GLU A 215 2.74 23.09 -9.73
C GLU A 215 3.24 23.06 -8.27
N ASP A 216 4.51 23.46 -8.06
CA ASP A 216 5.12 23.51 -6.72
C ASP A 216 4.42 24.54 -5.83
N TRP A 217 4.03 25.70 -6.40
CA TRP A 217 3.23 26.71 -5.70
C TRP A 217 1.90 26.14 -5.20
N SER A 218 1.18 25.40 -6.04
CA SER A 218 -0.08 24.78 -5.66
C SER A 218 0.12 23.67 -4.63
N SER A 219 1.16 22.84 -4.80
CA SER A 219 1.51 21.78 -3.88
C SER A 219 1.92 22.31 -2.51
N ALA A 220 2.77 23.34 -2.47
CA ALA A 220 3.20 23.98 -1.23
C ALA A 220 2.02 24.56 -0.44
N LYS A 221 1.11 25.26 -1.12
CA LYS A 221 -0.11 25.79 -0.49
C LYS A 221 -0.99 24.68 0.08
N ASN A 222 -1.20 23.63 -0.69
CA ASN A 222 -2.03 22.51 -0.26
C ASN A 222 -1.41 21.78 0.94
N ALA A 223 -0.10 21.56 0.93
CA ALA A 223 0.61 20.94 2.04
C ALA A 223 0.55 21.77 3.33
N ALA A 224 0.79 23.07 3.25
CA ALA A 224 0.70 23.97 4.41
C ALA A 224 -0.72 24.03 4.99
N LEU A 225 -1.73 24.12 4.14
CA LEU A 225 -3.13 24.12 4.57
C LEU A 225 -3.55 22.78 5.16
N ALA A 226 -3.13 21.67 4.57
CA ALA A 226 -3.37 20.34 5.12
C ALA A 226 -2.74 20.17 6.51
N ARG A 227 -1.54 20.72 6.73
CA ARG A 227 -0.89 20.70 8.04
C ARG A 227 -1.66 21.52 9.09
N LEU A 228 -2.09 22.72 8.76
CA LEU A 228 -2.95 23.54 9.65
C LEU A 228 -4.21 22.75 10.03
N ARG A 229 -4.88 22.17 9.04
CA ARG A 229 -6.11 21.38 9.26
C ARG A 229 -5.89 20.15 10.11
N ALA A 230 -4.76 19.49 9.93
CA ALA A 230 -4.41 18.31 10.71
C ALA A 230 -4.04 18.62 12.17
N GLU A 231 -3.54 19.82 12.45
CA GLU A 231 -2.97 20.19 13.75
C GLU A 231 -3.81 21.27 14.48
N GLY A 232 -5.12 21.08 14.58
CA GLY A 232 -6.00 21.88 15.43
C GLY A 232 -6.88 22.90 14.72
N TYR A 233 -6.68 23.17 13.43
CA TYR A 233 -7.40 24.20 12.68
C TYR A 233 -8.12 23.63 11.44
N PRO A 234 -9.05 22.68 11.57
CA PRO A 234 -9.64 22.00 10.41
C PRO A 234 -10.45 22.92 9.50
N ALA A 235 -10.91 24.08 10.00
CA ALA A 235 -11.61 25.09 9.22
C ALA A 235 -10.67 26.04 8.44
N ALA A 236 -9.34 25.87 8.57
CA ALA A 236 -8.37 26.75 7.95
C ALA A 236 -8.53 26.85 6.43
N SER A 237 -8.40 28.08 5.93
CA SER A 237 -8.48 28.41 4.51
C SER A 237 -7.50 29.53 4.16
N TRP A 238 -7.23 29.73 2.88
CA TRP A 238 -6.45 30.88 2.44
C TRP A 238 -7.38 32.10 2.28
N SER A 239 -7.19 33.17 3.08
CA SER A 239 -7.87 34.43 2.88
C SER A 239 -7.20 35.27 1.77
N GLY A 240 -5.92 35.05 1.51
CA GLY A 240 -5.20 35.71 0.43
C GLY A 240 -3.95 34.95 -0.01
N THR A 241 -3.72 34.87 -1.30
CA THR A 241 -2.46 34.34 -1.84
C THR A 241 -2.03 35.14 -3.06
N SER A 242 -0.78 35.57 -3.11
CA SER A 242 -0.25 36.30 -4.26
C SER A 242 1.22 35.91 -4.55
N VAL A 243 1.56 35.96 -5.82
CA VAL A 243 2.93 35.82 -6.31
C VAL A 243 3.27 37.10 -7.08
N THR A 244 4.25 37.83 -6.61
CA THR A 244 4.77 39.00 -7.32
C THR A 244 6.07 38.64 -8.00
N VAL A 245 6.06 38.59 -9.32
CA VAL A 245 7.23 38.27 -10.14
C VAL A 245 7.82 39.58 -10.68
N ASP A 246 9.12 39.77 -10.47
CA ASP A 246 9.92 40.79 -11.13
C ASP A 246 10.71 40.14 -12.28
N PRO A 247 10.26 40.28 -13.53
CA PRO A 247 10.93 39.65 -14.65
C PRO A 247 12.33 40.19 -14.90
N ALA A 248 12.62 41.46 -14.55
CA ALA A 248 13.93 42.06 -14.79
C ALA A 248 15.03 41.47 -13.88
N THR A 249 14.68 41.16 -12.62
CA THR A 249 15.59 40.55 -11.65
C THR A 249 15.44 39.04 -11.54
N GLN A 250 14.44 38.46 -12.23
CA GLN A 250 14.13 37.00 -12.22
C GLN A 250 13.82 36.51 -10.81
N LYS A 251 13.13 37.35 -10.01
CA LYS A 251 12.79 37.07 -8.63
C LYS A 251 11.28 37.03 -8.43
N ALA A 252 10.80 36.03 -7.65
CA ALA A 252 9.42 35.94 -7.20
C ALA A 252 9.34 36.14 -5.69
N ARG A 253 8.34 36.87 -5.23
CA ARG A 253 7.97 37.01 -3.82
C ARG A 253 6.61 36.33 -3.60
N LEU A 254 6.57 35.44 -2.63
CA LEU A 254 5.36 34.70 -2.25
C LEU A 254 4.78 35.37 -1.00
N PHE A 255 3.52 35.70 -1.07
CA PHE A 255 2.76 36.28 0.06
C PHE A 255 1.46 35.48 0.24
N LEU A 256 1.26 34.98 1.46
CA LEU A 256 0.10 34.16 1.80
C LEU A 256 -0.47 34.63 3.12
N VAL A 257 -1.80 34.60 3.23
CA VAL A 257 -2.55 34.85 4.46
C VAL A 257 -3.46 33.64 4.69
N ALA A 258 -3.25 32.93 5.81
CA ALA A 258 -4.09 31.82 6.22
C ALA A 258 -5.06 32.30 7.31
N ASP A 259 -6.36 32.26 7.03
CA ASP A 259 -7.38 32.32 8.07
C ASP A 259 -7.53 30.94 8.70
N THR A 260 -7.12 30.79 9.96
CA THR A 260 -7.15 29.53 10.68
C THR A 260 -8.52 29.23 11.29
N GLY A 261 -9.36 30.24 11.45
CA GLY A 261 -10.57 30.11 12.23
C GLY A 261 -10.28 29.77 13.71
N PRO A 262 -11.23 29.14 14.42
CA PRO A 262 -11.04 28.70 15.80
C PRO A 262 -10.22 27.43 15.93
N THR A 263 -9.56 27.22 17.07
CA THR A 263 -8.95 25.93 17.44
C THR A 263 -10.06 24.94 17.81
N PHE A 264 -9.99 23.74 17.23
CA PHE A 264 -10.94 22.68 17.52
C PHE A 264 -10.45 21.79 18.65
N HIS A 265 -11.40 21.32 19.48
CA HIS A 265 -11.19 20.35 20.55
C HIS A 265 -12.16 19.18 20.36
N PHE A 266 -11.70 17.97 20.69
CA PHE A 266 -12.55 16.79 20.62
C PHE A 266 -13.73 16.91 21.58
N GLY A 267 -14.92 16.65 21.09
CA GLY A 267 -16.16 16.56 21.84
C GLY A 267 -16.52 15.11 22.25
N PRO A 268 -17.80 14.86 22.50
CA PRO A 268 -18.27 13.51 22.81
C PRO A 268 -18.16 12.59 21.61
N ILE A 269 -17.89 11.30 21.89
CA ILE A 269 -17.91 10.24 20.86
C ILE A 269 -19.33 9.73 20.74
N LEU A 270 -19.91 9.88 19.55
CA LEU A 270 -21.23 9.39 19.19
C LEU A 270 -21.07 8.17 18.30
N ILE A 271 -21.66 7.03 18.70
CA ILE A 271 -21.51 5.77 17.97
C ILE A 271 -22.86 5.34 17.41
N GLU A 272 -22.91 5.11 16.11
CA GLU A 272 -24.10 4.68 15.38
C GLU A 272 -23.86 3.29 14.77
N GLY A 273 -24.90 2.43 14.80
CA GLY A 273 -24.86 1.11 14.17
C GLY A 273 -24.37 -0.03 15.06
N LEU A 274 -24.02 0.23 16.34
CA LEU A 274 -23.78 -0.84 17.31
C LEU A 274 -25.11 -1.49 17.73
N SER A 275 -25.12 -2.82 17.77
CA SER A 275 -26.29 -3.59 18.19
C SER A 275 -25.95 -4.72 19.18
N ARG A 276 -24.78 -5.34 19.06
CA ARG A 276 -24.37 -6.53 19.82
C ARG A 276 -23.08 -6.32 20.60
N LEU A 277 -22.27 -5.35 20.20
CA LEU A 277 -20.98 -5.04 20.82
C LEU A 277 -21.13 -3.84 21.77
N PRO A 278 -20.43 -3.82 22.91
CA PRO A 278 -20.45 -2.66 23.82
C PRO A 278 -19.70 -1.47 23.21
N ALA A 279 -20.14 -0.26 23.51
CA ALA A 279 -19.50 0.98 23.06
C ALA A 279 -18.02 1.06 23.48
N SER A 280 -17.65 0.45 24.60
CA SER A 280 -16.28 0.36 25.10
C SER A 280 -15.31 -0.32 24.12
N THR A 281 -15.80 -1.19 23.24
CA THR A 281 -15.02 -1.80 22.15
C THR A 281 -14.36 -0.74 21.26
N ILE A 282 -15.03 0.38 21.05
CA ILE A 282 -14.61 1.49 20.21
C ILE A 282 -13.91 2.56 21.08
N THR A 283 -14.56 2.98 22.19
CA THR A 283 -14.08 4.10 23.00
C THR A 283 -12.76 3.82 23.73
N ASN A 284 -12.50 2.57 24.15
CA ASN A 284 -11.25 2.17 24.80
C ASN A 284 -10.01 2.29 23.89
N LEU A 285 -10.22 2.37 22.58
CA LEU A 285 -9.15 2.53 21.59
C LEU A 285 -8.87 3.99 21.23
N ALA A 286 -9.68 4.94 21.69
CA ALA A 286 -9.51 6.35 21.40
C ALA A 286 -8.17 6.85 21.99
N PRO A 287 -7.31 7.49 21.17
CA PRO A 287 -6.05 8.06 21.66
C PRO A 287 -6.21 9.44 22.27
N PHE A 288 -7.43 9.97 22.31
CA PHE A 288 -7.81 11.29 22.80
C PHE A 288 -8.99 11.19 23.78
N LYS A 289 -9.21 12.25 24.52
CA LYS A 289 -10.35 12.44 25.43
C LYS A 289 -11.14 13.67 25.00
N PRO A 290 -12.43 13.78 25.35
CA PRO A 290 -13.16 15.02 25.20
C PRO A 290 -12.42 16.20 25.87
N GLY A 291 -12.26 17.31 25.16
CA GLY A 291 -11.48 18.47 25.59
C GLY A 291 -10.03 18.51 25.11
N ASP A 292 -9.48 17.41 24.62
CA ASP A 292 -8.14 17.42 24.02
C ASP A 292 -8.14 18.20 22.68
N PRO A 293 -7.03 18.86 22.31
CA PRO A 293 -6.91 19.53 21.02
C PRO A 293 -7.11 18.56 19.85
N TYR A 294 -7.82 19.00 18.84
CA TYR A 294 -8.04 18.20 17.62
C TYR A 294 -6.71 17.88 16.92
N ASN A 295 -6.55 16.66 16.52
CA ASN A 295 -5.45 16.20 15.67
C ASN A 295 -5.93 15.09 14.73
N GLU A 296 -5.85 15.35 13.43
CA GLU A 296 -6.34 14.43 12.40
C GLU A 296 -5.64 13.07 12.44
N ARG A 297 -4.32 13.04 12.73
CA ARG A 297 -3.57 11.78 12.83
C ARG A 297 -4.12 10.88 13.93
N GLN A 298 -4.58 11.47 15.04
CA GLN A 298 -5.19 10.68 16.12
C GLN A 298 -6.51 10.04 15.66
N VAL A 299 -7.30 10.73 14.84
CA VAL A 299 -8.56 10.19 14.28
C VAL A 299 -8.27 9.04 13.31
N ILE A 300 -7.31 9.24 12.41
CA ILE A 300 -6.89 8.21 11.45
C ILE A 300 -6.31 6.99 12.17
N ASP A 301 -5.41 7.20 13.12
CA ASP A 301 -4.84 6.13 13.95
C ASP A 301 -5.93 5.36 14.72
N TRP A 302 -6.94 6.05 15.22
CA TRP A 302 -8.06 5.43 15.92
C TRP A 302 -8.92 4.60 14.98
N GLN A 303 -9.26 5.14 13.81
CA GLN A 303 -9.99 4.40 12.77
C GLN A 303 -9.23 3.12 12.37
N GLU A 304 -7.91 3.20 12.18
CA GLU A 304 -7.09 2.04 11.87
C GLU A 304 -7.11 0.99 12.99
N ARG A 305 -7.05 1.43 14.26
CA ARG A 305 -7.13 0.52 15.41
C ARG A 305 -8.45 -0.21 15.49
N ILE A 306 -9.56 0.50 15.26
CA ILE A 306 -10.91 -0.13 15.25
C ILE A 306 -11.00 -1.11 14.07
N SER A 307 -10.51 -0.76 12.90
CA SER A 307 -10.51 -1.62 11.70
C SER A 307 -9.74 -2.93 11.94
N LYS A 308 -8.62 -2.88 12.66
CA LYS A 308 -7.81 -4.07 13.03
C LYS A 308 -8.52 -5.07 13.94
N LEU A 309 -9.62 -4.68 14.60
CA LEU A 309 -10.42 -5.62 15.38
C LEU A 309 -11.13 -6.67 14.51
N ALA A 310 -11.32 -6.39 13.21
CA ALA A 310 -12.06 -7.22 12.26
C ALA A 310 -13.51 -7.54 12.71
N LEU A 311 -14.09 -6.68 13.57
CA LEU A 311 -15.45 -6.80 14.09
C LEU A 311 -16.50 -6.13 13.22
N PHE A 312 -16.07 -5.17 12.39
CA PHE A 312 -16.93 -4.34 11.56
C PHE A 312 -16.74 -4.64 10.07
N GLU A 313 -17.84 -4.63 9.33
CA GLU A 313 -17.85 -4.74 7.86
C GLU A 313 -17.49 -3.40 7.23
N SER A 314 -18.05 -2.32 7.78
CA SER A 314 -17.72 -0.94 7.44
C SER A 314 -17.54 -0.11 8.69
N LEU A 315 -16.65 0.87 8.61
CA LEU A 315 -16.32 1.80 9.68
C LEU A 315 -16.00 3.14 9.06
N TYR A 316 -16.69 4.19 9.52
CA TYR A 316 -16.40 5.57 9.19
C TYR A 316 -16.28 6.38 10.47
N VAL A 317 -15.21 7.15 10.58
CA VAL A 317 -15.00 8.09 11.68
C VAL A 317 -14.99 9.48 11.08
N ASN A 318 -15.87 10.32 11.54
CA ASN A 318 -15.99 11.71 11.12
C ASN A 318 -16.00 12.62 12.36
N VAL A 319 -15.45 13.81 12.21
CA VAL A 319 -15.52 14.85 13.24
C VAL A 319 -16.40 15.98 12.68
N ASP A 320 -17.30 16.49 13.49
CA ASP A 320 -18.10 17.65 13.11
C ASP A 320 -17.21 18.89 13.13
N LEU A 321 -16.89 19.38 11.93
CA LEU A 321 -15.98 20.51 11.73
C LEU A 321 -16.73 21.85 11.57
N ASP A 322 -17.95 21.97 12.10
CA ASP A 322 -18.64 23.25 12.19
C ASP A 322 -17.93 24.16 13.22
N PRO A 323 -17.48 25.36 12.82
CA PRO A 323 -16.87 26.33 13.74
C PRO A 323 -17.72 26.64 14.99
N ALA A 324 -19.03 26.51 14.92
CA ALA A 324 -19.92 26.64 16.08
C ALA A 324 -19.66 25.58 17.17
N HIS A 325 -19.16 24.41 16.80
CA HIS A 325 -18.85 23.31 17.69
C HIS A 325 -17.35 23.19 18.01
N ALA A 326 -16.52 24.15 17.62
CA ALA A 326 -15.06 24.05 17.73
C ALA A 326 -14.56 23.70 19.14
N LYS A 327 -15.19 24.20 20.21
CA LYS A 327 -14.79 23.93 21.61
C LYS A 327 -15.05 22.48 22.07
N ALA A 328 -15.94 21.76 21.40
CA ALA A 328 -16.29 20.37 21.73
C ALA A 328 -16.89 19.68 20.49
N ALA A 329 -16.09 19.52 19.45
CA ALA A 329 -16.50 18.96 18.17
C ALA A 329 -16.90 17.48 18.31
N PRO A 330 -18.16 17.08 18.10
CA PRO A 330 -18.60 15.70 18.20
C PRO A 330 -17.83 14.81 17.24
N VAL A 331 -17.39 13.64 17.75
CA VAL A 331 -16.75 12.61 16.91
C VAL A 331 -17.76 11.52 16.62
N ILE A 332 -18.19 11.42 15.38
CA ILE A 332 -19.24 10.49 14.94
C ILE A 332 -18.58 9.23 14.37
N VAL A 333 -18.89 8.09 14.96
CA VAL A 333 -18.41 6.77 14.52
C VAL A 333 -19.58 5.96 14.00
N GLN A 334 -19.59 5.73 12.71
CA GLN A 334 -20.61 4.89 12.05
C GLN A 334 -20.02 3.52 11.76
N VAL A 335 -20.67 2.49 12.28
CA VAL A 335 -20.21 1.10 12.11
C VAL A 335 -21.32 0.19 11.60
N LYS A 336 -20.92 -0.83 10.86
CA LYS A 336 -21.74 -1.99 10.53
C LYS A 336 -21.06 -3.23 11.07
N GLU A 337 -21.68 -3.89 12.05
CA GLU A 337 -21.12 -5.09 12.67
C GLU A 337 -21.06 -6.26 11.69
N ARG A 338 -19.96 -7.01 11.69
CA ARG A 338 -19.86 -8.28 10.96
C ARG A 338 -20.78 -9.34 11.59
N PRO A 339 -21.16 -10.39 10.84
CA PRO A 339 -21.83 -11.55 11.41
C PRO A 339 -21.04 -12.09 12.61
N MET A 340 -21.74 -12.48 13.67
CA MET A 340 -21.11 -12.99 14.90
C MET A 340 -20.29 -14.25 14.65
N GLN A 341 -20.70 -15.07 13.71
CA GLN A 341 -20.03 -16.30 13.34
C GLN A 341 -19.71 -16.30 11.85
N ASN A 342 -18.56 -16.83 11.52
CA ASN A 342 -18.14 -17.04 10.15
C ASN A 342 -17.38 -18.37 10.06
N ALA A 343 -17.67 -19.16 9.05
CA ALA A 343 -16.95 -20.38 8.74
C ALA A 343 -16.32 -20.26 7.34
N THR A 344 -15.07 -20.61 7.24
CA THR A 344 -14.32 -20.59 5.98
C THR A 344 -13.74 -21.97 5.73
N VAL A 345 -13.99 -22.51 4.56
CA VAL A 345 -13.36 -23.77 4.09
C VAL A 345 -12.22 -23.38 3.14
N GLY A 346 -11.07 -24.01 3.30
CA GLY A 346 -9.91 -23.78 2.45
C GLY A 346 -9.36 -25.11 1.94
N VAL A 347 -8.91 -25.11 0.71
CA VAL A 347 -8.13 -26.18 0.12
C VAL A 347 -6.74 -25.68 -0.26
N GLY A 348 -5.74 -26.50 -0.08
CA GLY A 348 -4.37 -26.11 -0.39
C GLY A 348 -3.51 -27.32 -0.71
N ILE A 349 -2.40 -27.07 -1.35
CA ILE A 349 -1.39 -28.07 -1.64
C ILE A 349 0.00 -27.42 -1.55
N SER A 350 0.93 -28.16 -1.00
CA SER A 350 2.33 -27.76 -0.89
C SER A 350 3.22 -28.97 -1.08
N SER A 351 4.42 -28.76 -1.61
CA SER A 351 5.43 -29.83 -1.75
C SER A 351 5.84 -30.41 -0.41
N ASP A 352 5.89 -29.59 0.62
CA ASP A 352 6.36 -29.94 1.95
C ASP A 352 5.34 -30.79 2.72
N THR A 353 4.08 -30.38 2.75
CA THR A 353 3.03 -31.00 3.57
C THR A 353 1.97 -31.77 2.78
N GLY A 354 2.01 -31.67 1.44
CA GLY A 354 1.04 -32.33 0.55
C GLY A 354 -0.31 -31.58 0.48
N PRO A 355 -1.34 -32.23 -0.06
CA PRO A 355 -2.70 -31.69 -0.11
C PRO A 355 -3.27 -31.55 1.30
N ARG A 356 -4.05 -30.47 1.52
CA ARG A 356 -4.71 -30.18 2.79
C ARG A 356 -6.08 -29.57 2.61
N LEU A 357 -6.96 -29.92 3.52
CA LEU A 357 -8.28 -29.30 3.71
C LEU A 357 -8.25 -28.55 5.03
N SER A 358 -8.77 -27.34 5.07
CA SER A 358 -8.88 -26.55 6.30
C SER A 358 -10.31 -26.05 6.50
N LEU A 359 -10.72 -26.04 7.77
CA LEU A 359 -11.95 -25.42 8.24
C LEU A 359 -11.56 -24.41 9.32
N GLU A 360 -11.94 -23.17 9.11
CA GLU A 360 -11.77 -22.10 10.08
C GLU A 360 -13.14 -21.59 10.51
N HIS A 361 -13.39 -21.52 11.82
CA HIS A 361 -14.60 -20.94 12.40
C HIS A 361 -14.20 -19.82 13.34
N VAL A 362 -14.80 -18.65 13.14
CA VAL A 362 -14.62 -17.46 13.96
C VAL A 362 -15.93 -17.11 14.66
N HIS A 363 -15.92 -17.01 15.98
CA HIS A 363 -17.01 -16.48 16.78
C HIS A 363 -16.54 -15.17 17.45
N ARG A 364 -17.15 -14.03 17.12
CA ARG A 364 -16.65 -12.69 17.45
C ARG A 364 -17.01 -12.17 18.84
N ASN A 365 -17.96 -12.79 19.52
CA ASN A 365 -18.27 -12.50 20.93
C ASN A 365 -18.75 -13.79 21.59
N LEU A 366 -17.82 -14.59 22.08
CA LEU A 366 -18.09 -15.91 22.64
C LEU A 366 -18.91 -15.77 23.94
N PHE A 367 -20.11 -16.28 23.93
CA PHE A 367 -21.06 -16.25 25.06
C PHE A 367 -21.31 -14.85 25.66
N GLY A 368 -21.08 -13.78 24.93
CA GLY A 368 -21.22 -12.42 25.45
C GLY A 368 -20.10 -11.97 26.39
N LEU A 369 -18.99 -12.68 26.44
CA LEU A 369 -17.84 -12.40 27.33
C LEU A 369 -16.83 -11.42 26.75
N ASP A 370 -17.10 -10.81 25.58
CA ASP A 370 -16.19 -9.92 24.86
C ASP A 370 -14.85 -10.61 24.47
N TRP A 371 -14.91 -11.93 24.26
CA TRP A 371 -13.84 -12.74 23.72
C TRP A 371 -14.19 -13.25 22.34
N GLN A 372 -13.25 -13.17 21.41
CA GLN A 372 -13.34 -13.84 20.13
C GLN A 372 -12.76 -15.25 20.28
N SER A 373 -13.37 -16.23 19.60
CA SER A 373 -12.75 -17.53 19.39
C SER A 373 -12.50 -17.77 17.92
N LYS A 374 -11.31 -18.26 17.60
CA LYS A 374 -10.90 -18.70 16.27
C LYS A 374 -10.50 -20.15 16.35
N SER A 375 -11.34 -21.05 15.84
CA SER A 375 -11.08 -22.46 15.76
C SER A 375 -10.59 -22.81 14.36
N LYS A 376 -9.49 -23.53 14.25
CA LYS A 376 -8.97 -24.00 12.96
C LYS A 376 -8.65 -25.49 13.04
N VAL A 377 -9.15 -26.23 12.06
CA VAL A 377 -8.79 -27.63 11.83
C VAL A 377 -8.24 -27.73 10.42
N GLN A 378 -7.05 -28.32 10.30
CA GLN A 378 -6.40 -28.60 9.03
C GLN A 378 -6.10 -30.09 8.96
N LEU A 379 -6.58 -30.74 7.94
CA LEU A 379 -6.35 -32.15 7.66
C LEU A 379 -5.49 -32.27 6.40
N GLY A 380 -4.35 -32.88 6.53
CA GLY A 380 -3.41 -33.11 5.43
C GLY A 380 -2.81 -34.49 5.47
N VAL A 381 -2.16 -34.90 4.40
CA VAL A 381 -1.55 -36.22 4.26
C VAL A 381 -0.31 -36.35 5.15
N LYS A 382 0.52 -35.32 5.18
CA LYS A 382 1.75 -35.31 6.00
C LYS A 382 1.55 -34.54 7.31
N GLU A 383 0.69 -33.52 7.33
CA GLU A 383 0.50 -32.66 8.49
C GLU A 383 -0.99 -32.42 8.76
N SER A 384 -1.40 -32.66 10.00
CA SER A 384 -2.73 -32.32 10.49
C SER A 384 -2.61 -31.48 11.76
N THR A 385 -3.40 -30.41 11.85
CA THR A 385 -3.41 -29.52 13.01
C THR A 385 -4.83 -29.20 13.42
N GLY A 386 -5.04 -29.06 14.71
CA GLY A 386 -6.32 -28.58 15.26
C GLY A 386 -6.05 -27.65 16.44
N GLY A 387 -6.76 -26.52 16.49
CA GLY A 387 -6.57 -25.58 17.58
C GLY A 387 -7.70 -24.57 17.71
N VAL A 388 -7.72 -23.93 18.87
CA VAL A 388 -8.63 -22.84 19.19
C VAL A 388 -7.84 -21.73 19.87
N ASP A 389 -7.97 -20.54 19.33
CA ASP A 389 -7.42 -19.31 19.90
C ASP A 389 -8.59 -18.46 20.44
N PHE A 390 -8.47 -18.04 21.69
CA PHE A 390 -9.36 -17.08 22.33
C PHE A 390 -8.61 -15.77 22.52
N THR A 391 -9.19 -14.68 22.05
CA THR A 391 -8.59 -13.35 22.17
C THR A 391 -9.63 -12.39 22.74
N SER A 392 -9.30 -11.68 23.81
CA SER A 392 -10.20 -10.68 24.39
C SER A 392 -10.31 -9.46 23.50
N LEU A 393 -11.38 -8.67 23.67
CA LEU A 393 -11.40 -7.30 23.18
C LEU A 393 -10.26 -6.48 23.84
N PRO A 394 -9.74 -5.44 23.16
CA PRO A 394 -8.67 -4.63 23.73
C PRO A 394 -9.14 -3.82 24.93
N TRP A 395 -8.29 -3.77 25.94
CA TRP A 395 -8.41 -2.86 27.07
C TRP A 395 -7.28 -1.81 27.06
N GLU A 396 -7.02 -1.13 28.15
CA GLU A 396 -6.04 -0.05 28.26
C GLU A 396 -4.70 -0.34 27.54
N GLY A 397 -4.22 0.63 26.76
CA GLY A 397 -2.94 0.55 26.07
C GLY A 397 -2.86 -0.49 24.95
N ARG A 398 -3.99 -0.83 24.30
CA ARG A 398 -4.07 -1.79 23.18
C ARG A 398 -3.69 -3.23 23.59
N ARG A 399 -3.93 -3.62 24.82
CA ARG A 399 -3.65 -4.96 25.32
C ARG A 399 -4.85 -5.87 25.04
N LYS A 400 -4.57 -7.13 24.69
CA LYS A 400 -5.55 -8.19 24.52
C LYS A 400 -5.12 -9.42 25.30
N GLY A 401 -6.02 -10.09 25.97
CA GLY A 401 -5.78 -11.42 26.54
C GLY A 401 -5.74 -12.47 25.43
N LEU A 402 -4.92 -13.48 25.61
CA LEU A 402 -4.73 -14.57 24.66
C LEU A 402 -4.74 -15.90 25.42
N ILE A 403 -5.58 -16.83 24.96
CA ILE A 403 -5.57 -18.24 25.37
C ILE A 403 -5.57 -19.06 24.09
N SER A 404 -4.65 -20.03 23.99
CA SER A 404 -4.52 -20.86 22.79
C SER A 404 -4.33 -22.31 23.17
N VAL A 405 -5.06 -23.19 22.52
CA VAL A 405 -4.92 -24.64 22.64
C VAL A 405 -4.74 -25.23 21.26
N GLN A 406 -3.68 -25.99 21.04
CA GLN A 406 -3.39 -26.59 19.74
C GLN A 406 -2.82 -27.99 19.89
N GLY A 407 -3.17 -28.87 18.96
CA GLY A 407 -2.52 -30.15 18.72
C GLY A 407 -2.06 -30.26 17.28
N SER A 408 -0.95 -30.96 17.06
CA SER A 408 -0.46 -31.25 15.72
C SER A 408 0.04 -32.67 15.59
N TYR A 409 -0.07 -33.18 14.38
CA TYR A 409 0.46 -34.45 13.91
C TYR A 409 1.23 -34.17 12.62
N LEU A 410 2.50 -34.55 12.60
CA LEU A 410 3.38 -34.39 11.43
C LEU A 410 4.04 -35.74 11.14
N ARG A 411 3.98 -36.21 9.88
CA ARG A 411 4.67 -37.36 9.36
C ARG A 411 5.69 -36.90 8.33
N ASP A 412 6.96 -37.20 8.55
CA ASP A 412 8.03 -36.85 7.62
C ASP A 412 8.13 -37.82 6.43
N GLU A 413 9.10 -37.60 5.53
CA GLU A 413 9.29 -38.43 4.33
C GLU A 413 9.77 -39.84 4.68
N GLU A 414 10.47 -40.02 5.80
CA GLU A 414 10.94 -41.33 6.32
C GLU A 414 9.88 -42.03 7.18
N HIS A 415 8.65 -41.51 7.24
CA HIS A 415 7.51 -42.02 8.00
C HIS A 415 7.64 -41.89 9.52
N ASN A 416 8.61 -41.13 10.03
CA ASN A 416 8.64 -40.77 11.43
C ASN A 416 7.48 -39.83 11.78
N VAL A 417 6.98 -39.96 13.01
CA VAL A 417 5.80 -39.22 13.45
C VAL A 417 6.15 -38.29 14.60
N THR A 418 5.86 -37.01 14.44
CA THR A 418 5.90 -36.01 15.52
C THR A 418 4.49 -35.63 15.92
N THR A 419 4.12 -35.86 17.17
CA THR A 419 2.88 -35.34 17.76
C THR A 419 3.20 -34.27 18.77
N SER A 420 2.43 -33.19 18.75
CA SER A 420 2.60 -32.13 19.74
C SER A 420 1.27 -31.57 20.24
N GLN A 421 1.32 -31.05 21.45
CA GLN A 421 0.21 -30.37 22.11
C GLN A 421 0.75 -29.16 22.84
N TYR A 422 0.06 -28.03 22.75
CA TYR A 422 0.40 -26.92 23.60
C TYR A 422 -0.84 -26.16 24.05
N VAL A 423 -0.72 -25.56 25.24
CA VAL A 423 -1.65 -24.59 25.81
C VAL A 423 -0.85 -23.38 26.17
N LYS A 424 -1.26 -22.20 25.72
CA LYS A 424 -0.63 -20.94 26.11
C LYS A 424 -1.67 -19.95 26.63
N VAL A 425 -1.27 -19.15 27.63
CA VAL A 425 -2.06 -18.06 28.20
C VAL A 425 -1.15 -16.85 28.31
N GLY A 426 -1.62 -15.70 27.87
CA GLY A 426 -0.81 -14.50 27.87
C GLY A 426 -1.54 -13.24 27.46
N GLN A 427 -0.77 -12.27 27.08
CA GLN A 427 -1.24 -10.99 26.59
C GLN A 427 -0.51 -10.57 25.31
N LEU A 428 -1.26 -9.93 24.43
CA LEU A 428 -0.78 -9.31 23.22
C LEU A 428 -0.93 -7.80 23.34
N ARG A 429 0.10 -7.05 22.97
CA ARG A 429 0.04 -5.59 22.84
C ARG A 429 0.37 -5.20 21.41
N GLU A 430 -0.63 -4.69 20.69
CA GLU A 430 -0.50 -4.26 19.30
C GLU A 430 -0.09 -2.78 19.21
N GLY A 431 1.05 -2.49 18.59
CA GLY A 431 1.48 -1.16 18.18
C GLY A 431 1.32 -0.97 16.66
N ASN A 432 1.63 0.20 16.16
CA ASN A 432 1.58 0.47 14.72
C ASN A 432 2.66 -0.32 13.95
N LYS A 433 3.89 -0.34 14.48
CA LYS A 433 5.02 -1.05 13.90
C LYS A 433 5.55 -2.19 14.78
N LEU A 434 5.24 -2.17 16.07
CA LEU A 434 5.76 -3.12 17.08
C LEU A 434 4.60 -3.84 17.75
N GLU A 435 4.60 -5.16 17.66
CA GLU A 435 3.73 -6.07 18.38
C GLU A 435 4.55 -6.80 19.44
N ARG A 436 4.03 -6.90 20.67
CA ARG A 436 4.64 -7.66 21.76
C ARG A 436 3.65 -8.66 22.29
N THR A 437 4.08 -9.92 22.41
CA THR A 437 3.32 -10.98 23.04
C THR A 437 4.11 -11.54 24.22
N ASP A 438 3.51 -11.56 25.40
CA ASP A 438 4.06 -12.20 26.61
C ASP A 438 3.12 -13.35 27.00
N TYR A 439 3.64 -14.57 27.12
CA TYR A 439 2.82 -15.72 27.49
C TYR A 439 3.56 -16.78 28.28
N VAL A 440 2.80 -17.55 29.04
CA VAL A 440 3.22 -18.82 29.62
C VAL A 440 2.60 -19.96 28.82
N ALA A 441 3.33 -21.05 28.65
CA ALA A 441 2.83 -22.19 27.91
C ALA A 441 3.25 -23.52 28.53
N LEU A 442 2.35 -24.51 28.39
CA LEU A 442 2.63 -25.91 28.59
C LEU A 442 2.73 -26.56 27.20
N GLN A 443 3.86 -27.18 26.91
CA GLN A 443 4.12 -27.81 25.63
C GLN A 443 4.57 -29.24 25.84
N ARG A 444 4.01 -30.17 25.06
CA ARG A 444 4.43 -31.59 25.02
C ARG A 444 4.67 -31.99 23.58
N ALA A 445 5.77 -32.65 23.30
CA ALA A 445 6.06 -33.23 22.00
C ALA A 445 6.62 -34.63 22.15
N GLN A 446 6.23 -35.50 21.21
CA GLN A 446 6.71 -36.86 21.09
C GLN A 446 7.12 -37.09 19.64
N VAL A 447 8.32 -37.66 19.45
CA VAL A 447 8.82 -38.12 18.16
C VAL A 447 8.92 -39.65 18.21
N ARG A 448 8.33 -40.31 17.21
CA ARG A 448 8.42 -41.76 17.00
C ARG A 448 9.10 -42.07 15.68
N SER A 449 9.91 -43.11 15.66
CA SER A 449 10.47 -43.64 14.42
C SER A 449 9.40 -44.31 13.56
N ALA A 450 9.74 -44.62 12.31
CA ALA A 450 8.87 -45.43 11.43
C ALA A 450 8.56 -46.84 12.01
N ALA A 451 9.41 -47.33 12.91
CA ALA A 451 9.19 -48.61 13.65
C ALA A 451 8.32 -48.42 14.92
N ASP A 452 7.70 -47.26 15.11
CA ASP A 452 6.88 -46.87 16.28
C ASP A 452 7.65 -46.80 17.60
N GLU A 453 8.98 -46.70 17.57
CA GLU A 453 9.82 -46.50 18.76
C GLU A 453 9.86 -45.04 19.18
N ILE A 454 9.82 -44.74 20.48
CA ILE A 454 9.89 -43.40 21.01
C ILE A 454 11.34 -42.90 21.00
N VAL A 455 11.67 -41.99 20.10
CA VAL A 455 12.98 -41.35 19.97
C VAL A 455 13.11 -40.14 20.91
N SER A 456 12.03 -39.41 21.08
CA SER A 456 11.98 -38.24 21.97
C SER A 456 10.59 -38.04 22.58
N LEU A 457 10.55 -37.75 23.86
CA LEU A 457 9.33 -37.39 24.59
C LEU A 457 9.69 -36.37 25.66
N ALA A 458 9.14 -35.17 25.56
CA ALA A 458 9.35 -34.12 26.56
C ALA A 458 8.12 -33.23 26.73
N THR A 459 7.98 -32.71 27.92
CA THR A 459 6.98 -31.68 28.30
C THR A 459 7.70 -30.52 28.92
N ALA A 460 7.35 -29.30 28.55
CA ALA A 460 7.98 -28.08 29.10
C ALA A 460 6.96 -27.06 29.55
N TYR A 461 7.25 -26.41 30.67
CA TYR A 461 6.61 -25.16 31.09
C TYR A 461 7.53 -24.01 30.70
N THR A 462 7.00 -23.05 29.98
CA THR A 462 7.78 -21.94 29.42
C THR A 462 7.13 -20.60 29.71
N TRP A 463 7.97 -19.59 29.88
CA TRP A 463 7.59 -18.19 29.76
C TRP A 463 8.31 -17.61 28.54
N THR A 464 7.55 -16.96 27.66
CA THR A 464 8.07 -16.42 26.40
C THR A 464 7.66 -14.97 26.25
N THR A 465 8.59 -14.14 25.81
CA THR A 465 8.33 -12.81 25.26
C THR A 465 8.73 -12.78 23.79
N GLN A 466 7.83 -12.30 22.96
CA GLN A 466 8.00 -12.22 21.52
C GLN A 466 7.76 -10.78 21.05
N TYR A 467 8.64 -10.30 20.19
CA TYR A 467 8.52 -9.00 19.54
C TYR A 467 8.46 -9.20 18.03
N ILE A 468 7.47 -8.58 17.38
CA ILE A 468 7.38 -8.51 15.94
C ILE A 468 7.40 -7.04 15.54
N PHE A 469 8.47 -6.65 14.86
CA PHE A 469 8.62 -5.31 14.31
C PHE A 469 8.38 -5.35 12.80
N ARG A 470 7.46 -4.51 12.30
CA ARG A 470 7.12 -4.40 10.89
C ARG A 470 7.26 -2.95 10.45
N ASN A 471 8.24 -2.68 9.62
CA ASN A 471 8.43 -1.39 8.96
C ASN A 471 8.52 -1.64 7.46
N VAL A 472 7.37 -1.90 6.84
CA VAL A 472 7.23 -2.30 5.43
C VAL A 472 6.12 -1.47 4.78
N ASP A 473 6.22 -1.32 3.46
CA ASP A 473 5.25 -0.63 2.61
C ASP A 473 3.89 -1.36 2.58
N SER A 474 3.89 -2.68 2.60
CA SER A 474 2.68 -3.53 2.59
C SER A 474 2.83 -4.71 3.53
N GLN A 475 1.79 -5.00 4.35
CA GLN A 475 1.80 -6.16 5.24
C GLN A 475 1.49 -7.48 4.50
N VAL A 476 0.81 -7.42 3.37
CA VAL A 476 0.39 -8.61 2.60
C VAL A 476 1.43 -9.00 1.57
N SER A 477 2.04 -8.03 0.89
CA SER A 477 3.04 -8.26 -0.17
C SER A 477 4.12 -7.19 -0.08
N PRO A 478 5.04 -7.29 0.90
CA PRO A 478 6.08 -6.29 1.09
C PRO A 478 7.02 -6.25 -0.10
N THR A 479 7.37 -5.03 -0.52
CA THR A 479 8.38 -4.76 -1.56
C THR A 479 9.52 -3.91 -1.05
N GLU A 480 9.30 -3.17 0.05
CA GLU A 480 10.30 -2.31 0.67
C GLU A 480 10.19 -2.36 2.20
N GLY A 481 11.34 -2.29 2.88
CA GLY A 481 11.41 -2.18 4.33
C GLY A 481 11.93 -3.43 5.03
N THR A 482 11.58 -3.57 6.32
CA THR A 482 12.13 -4.64 7.17
C THR A 482 11.06 -5.23 8.08
N THR A 483 11.06 -6.55 8.22
CA THR A 483 10.33 -7.27 9.28
C THR A 483 11.32 -7.98 10.20
N THR A 484 11.11 -7.88 11.51
CA THR A 484 11.94 -8.55 12.52
C THR A 484 11.05 -9.29 13.50
N LEU A 485 11.34 -10.57 13.73
CA LEU A 485 10.77 -11.39 14.80
C LEU A 485 11.89 -11.74 15.77
N ALA A 486 11.73 -11.34 17.02
CA ALA A 486 12.65 -11.70 18.10
C ALA A 486 11.87 -12.40 19.23
N GLU A 487 12.37 -13.51 19.71
CA GLU A 487 11.75 -14.31 20.75
C GLU A 487 12.76 -14.72 21.80
N ALA A 488 12.39 -14.60 23.07
CA ALA A 488 13.15 -15.10 24.21
C ALA A 488 12.23 -15.94 25.10
N THR A 489 12.67 -17.15 25.40
CA THR A 489 11.93 -18.12 26.21
C THR A 489 12.81 -18.61 27.35
N ALA A 490 12.26 -18.68 28.54
CA ALA A 490 12.84 -19.41 29.68
C ALA A 490 11.87 -20.53 30.09
N GLY A 491 12.39 -21.70 30.39
CA GLY A 491 11.53 -22.83 30.70
C GLY A 491 12.20 -23.93 31.49
N ARG A 492 11.35 -24.85 31.97
CA ARG A 492 11.79 -26.12 32.58
C ARG A 492 11.14 -27.28 31.86
N SER A 493 11.97 -28.23 31.49
CA SER A 493 11.53 -29.40 30.75
C SER A 493 11.56 -30.64 31.64
N TYR A 494 10.63 -31.53 31.36
CA TYR A 494 10.43 -32.84 32.02
C TYR A 494 10.34 -33.92 30.95
N SER A 495 11.02 -35.01 31.20
CA SER A 495 10.98 -36.24 30.38
C SER A 495 10.90 -37.46 31.27
N ALA A 496 10.29 -38.51 30.75
CA ALA A 496 10.33 -39.81 31.43
C ALA A 496 11.69 -40.52 31.27
N LEU A 497 12.56 -40.01 30.39
CA LEU A 497 13.81 -40.63 29.99
C LEU A 497 15.06 -40.01 30.63
N VAL A 498 14.94 -38.76 31.10
CA VAL A 498 16.03 -37.96 31.69
C VAL A 498 15.52 -37.02 32.76
N ASP A 499 16.41 -36.56 33.64
CA ASP A 499 16.09 -35.64 34.72
C ASP A 499 15.54 -34.29 34.22
N PRO A 500 14.68 -33.64 35.01
CA PRO A 500 14.17 -32.33 34.67
C PRO A 500 15.27 -31.26 34.57
N GLY A 501 15.29 -30.48 33.49
CA GLY A 501 16.28 -29.41 33.27
C GLY A 501 15.68 -28.07 32.96
N MET A 502 16.40 -27.00 33.37
CA MET A 502 16.10 -25.63 32.95
C MET A 502 16.71 -25.35 31.59
N PHE A 503 16.04 -24.49 30.80
CA PHE A 503 16.59 -24.04 29.54
C PHE A 503 16.17 -22.59 29.23
N GLY A 504 17.02 -21.91 28.46
CA GLY A 504 16.70 -20.64 27.79
C GLY A 504 16.72 -20.85 26.28
N ARG A 505 15.84 -20.19 25.55
CA ARG A 505 15.79 -20.21 24.09
C ARG A 505 15.71 -18.79 23.56
N THR A 506 16.53 -18.47 22.58
CA THR A 506 16.46 -17.23 21.82
C THR A 506 16.28 -17.53 20.33
N TYR A 507 15.50 -16.71 19.65
CA TYR A 507 15.30 -16.81 18.22
C TYR A 507 15.14 -15.43 17.60
N LEU A 508 15.79 -15.24 16.47
CA LEU A 508 15.74 -14.01 15.68
C LEU A 508 15.53 -14.36 14.22
N ARG A 509 14.56 -13.70 13.58
CA ARG A 509 14.38 -13.69 12.13
C ARG A 509 14.32 -12.25 11.66
N VAL A 510 15.11 -11.92 10.66
CA VAL A 510 15.07 -10.62 9.98
C VAL A 510 14.84 -10.86 8.51
N THR A 511 13.89 -10.15 7.93
CA THR A 511 13.67 -10.13 6.48
C THR A 511 13.73 -8.67 6.01
N TRP A 512 14.59 -8.41 5.07
CA TRP A 512 14.79 -7.10 4.45
C TRP A 512 14.34 -7.17 3.00
N TYR A 513 13.50 -6.20 2.60
CA TYR A 513 12.96 -6.02 1.26
C TYR A 513 13.52 -4.74 0.69
N GLN A 514 14.14 -4.81 -0.49
CA GLN A 514 14.79 -3.68 -1.13
C GLN A 514 14.49 -3.66 -2.63
N PRO A 515 13.77 -2.64 -3.13
CA PRO A 515 13.73 -2.38 -4.56
C PRO A 515 15.07 -1.82 -5.01
N PHE A 516 15.57 -2.23 -6.19
CA PHE A 516 16.76 -1.69 -6.81
C PHE A 516 16.63 -1.77 -8.33
N PHE A 517 17.21 -0.81 -9.03
CA PHE A 517 17.01 -0.61 -10.45
C PHE A 517 15.52 -0.67 -10.85
N ASP A 518 15.25 -0.53 -12.15
CA ASP A 518 13.88 -0.56 -12.66
C ASP A 518 13.27 -1.97 -12.47
N ALA A 519 12.29 -2.05 -11.57
CA ALA A 519 11.44 -3.23 -11.29
C ALA A 519 12.11 -4.48 -10.66
N TRP A 520 13.39 -4.46 -10.29
CA TRP A 520 14.03 -5.53 -9.52
C TRP A 520 13.76 -5.39 -8.02
N HIS A 521 13.52 -6.52 -7.36
CA HIS A 521 13.33 -6.57 -5.91
C HIS A 521 14.24 -7.64 -5.30
N ALA A 522 14.99 -7.24 -4.28
CA ALA A 522 15.76 -8.15 -3.44
C ALA A 522 15.00 -8.46 -2.15
N THR A 523 15.02 -9.72 -1.76
CA THR A 523 14.58 -10.16 -0.44
C THR A 523 15.74 -10.89 0.23
N VAL A 524 16.18 -10.38 1.37
CA VAL A 524 17.22 -11.01 2.19
C VAL A 524 16.59 -11.45 3.49
N ARG A 525 16.70 -12.74 3.84
CA ARG A 525 16.21 -13.30 5.09
C ARG A 525 17.33 -13.98 5.84
N GLY A 526 17.46 -13.66 7.11
CA GLY A 526 18.37 -14.32 8.04
C GLY A 526 17.61 -14.82 9.26
N GLU A 527 17.92 -16.02 9.71
CA GLU A 527 17.38 -16.61 10.94
C GLU A 527 18.51 -17.17 11.78
N ALA A 528 18.42 -16.98 13.08
CA ALA A 528 19.34 -17.57 14.05
C ALA A 528 18.59 -17.98 15.32
N GLY A 529 18.94 -19.10 15.87
CA GLY A 529 18.35 -19.60 17.10
C GLY A 529 19.36 -20.32 17.98
N GLN A 530 19.23 -20.15 19.30
CA GLN A 530 20.07 -20.80 20.30
C GLN A 530 19.24 -21.25 21.50
N ILE A 531 19.49 -22.48 21.94
CA ILE A 531 18.99 -23.00 23.19
C ILE A 531 20.16 -23.20 24.14
N PHE A 532 20.03 -22.67 25.34
CA PHE A 532 20.96 -22.79 26.45
C PHE A 532 20.38 -23.79 27.45
N ALA A 533 20.98 -24.95 27.57
CA ALA A 533 20.55 -26.00 28.50
C ALA A 533 21.73 -26.94 28.78
N ALA A 534 21.66 -27.70 29.87
CA ALA A 534 22.58 -28.78 30.12
C ALA A 534 22.47 -29.87 29.02
N ASP A 535 23.56 -30.57 28.74
CA ASP A 535 23.62 -31.51 27.60
C ASP A 535 22.61 -32.66 27.71
N ASP A 536 22.26 -33.07 28.92
CA ASP A 536 21.30 -34.12 29.26
C ASP A 536 19.85 -33.67 29.30
N THR A 537 19.57 -32.35 29.17
CA THR A 537 18.20 -31.84 29.19
C THR A 537 17.42 -32.24 27.94
N SER A 538 16.32 -32.99 28.12
CA SER A 538 15.38 -33.34 27.05
C SER A 538 14.39 -32.16 26.83
N ILE A 539 14.36 -31.57 25.66
CA ILE A 539 13.51 -30.43 25.29
C ILE A 539 12.48 -30.91 24.26
N PRO A 540 11.19 -30.47 24.35
CA PRO A 540 10.20 -30.80 23.34
C PRO A 540 10.69 -30.45 21.92
N ASP A 541 10.53 -31.35 20.96
CA ASP A 541 11.01 -31.16 19.58
C ASP A 541 10.43 -29.92 18.91
N THR A 542 9.25 -29.47 19.33
CA THR A 542 8.64 -28.22 18.87
C THR A 542 9.38 -26.96 19.27
N LEU A 543 10.23 -27.01 20.29
CA LEU A 543 11.09 -25.89 20.73
C LEU A 543 12.49 -25.98 20.14
N LEU A 544 12.91 -27.14 19.67
CA LEU A 544 14.17 -27.34 18.97
C LEU A 544 14.11 -26.79 17.54
N PHE A 545 15.27 -26.57 16.94
CA PHE A 545 15.39 -25.97 15.61
C PHE A 545 15.62 -27.01 14.54
N ARG A 546 14.97 -26.84 13.39
CA ARG A 546 15.20 -27.61 12.16
C ARG A 546 15.18 -26.69 10.96
N ALA A 547 15.90 -27.03 9.90
CA ALA A 547 15.88 -26.35 8.62
C ALA A 547 15.52 -27.31 7.47
N GLY A 548 15.37 -26.80 6.26
CA GLY A 548 14.93 -27.51 5.05
C GLY A 548 13.46 -27.25 4.71
N GLY A 549 13.14 -27.24 3.44
CA GLY A 549 11.81 -26.94 2.88
C GLY A 549 11.69 -25.57 2.22
N ASP A 550 10.50 -25.27 1.72
CA ASP A 550 10.19 -24.09 0.91
C ASP A 550 10.34 -22.75 1.65
N GLU A 551 10.19 -22.74 2.98
CA GLU A 551 10.34 -21.54 3.81
C GLU A 551 11.70 -21.40 4.50
N SER A 552 12.63 -22.33 4.28
CA SER A 552 13.92 -22.35 4.98
C SER A 552 15.08 -22.48 3.98
N VAL A 553 15.48 -23.71 3.66
CA VAL A 553 16.56 -24.03 2.71
C VAL A 553 15.96 -24.87 1.59
N ARG A 554 15.60 -24.25 0.47
CA ARG A 554 15.06 -24.92 -0.71
C ARG A 554 16.13 -25.82 -1.34
N GLY A 555 15.69 -26.93 -1.94
CA GLY A 555 16.56 -28.02 -2.42
C GLY A 555 16.75 -29.15 -1.42
N TYR A 556 16.28 -28.97 -0.15
CA TYR A 556 16.26 -29.99 0.89
C TYR A 556 14.82 -30.28 1.32
N ALA A 557 14.56 -31.50 1.81
CA ALA A 557 13.23 -31.88 2.28
C ALA A 557 12.79 -31.05 3.49
N TYR A 558 11.48 -30.97 3.69
CA TYR A 558 10.90 -30.23 4.81
C TYR A 558 11.41 -30.77 6.14
N ARG A 559 12.02 -29.89 6.97
CA ARG A 559 12.59 -30.21 8.28
C ARG A 559 13.65 -31.34 8.29
N SER A 560 14.31 -31.57 7.17
CA SER A 560 15.33 -32.64 7.05
C SER A 560 16.71 -32.25 7.57
N LEU A 561 16.96 -30.96 7.82
CA LEU A 561 18.25 -30.50 8.35
C LEU A 561 18.13 -30.34 9.87
N GLY A 562 18.88 -31.14 10.60
CA GLY A 562 18.83 -31.26 12.05
C GLY A 562 19.85 -32.25 12.58
N VAL A 563 19.61 -32.76 13.78
CA VAL A 563 20.47 -33.71 14.47
C VAL A 563 19.95 -35.15 14.28
N LEU A 564 20.81 -36.06 13.82
CA LEU A 564 20.46 -37.47 13.72
C LEU A 564 20.52 -38.11 15.11
N LYS A 565 19.39 -38.65 15.57
CA LYS A 565 19.27 -39.42 16.82
C LYS A 565 18.49 -40.70 16.56
N ASP A 566 19.08 -41.82 16.87
CA ASP A 566 18.50 -43.18 16.67
C ASP A 566 17.92 -43.37 15.25
N GLY A 567 18.66 -42.89 14.24
CA GLY A 567 18.24 -42.94 12.84
C GLY A 567 17.17 -41.94 12.41
N VAL A 568 16.67 -41.10 13.32
CA VAL A 568 15.63 -40.08 13.06
C VAL A 568 16.24 -38.70 13.16
N VAL A 569 15.90 -37.83 12.21
CA VAL A 569 16.27 -36.41 12.29
C VAL A 569 15.40 -35.74 13.35
N VAL A 570 16.00 -35.23 14.42
CA VAL A 570 15.38 -34.42 15.47
C VAL A 570 15.88 -32.98 15.41
N GLY A 571 15.23 -32.07 16.11
CA GLY A 571 15.70 -30.69 16.15
C GLY A 571 17.02 -30.51 16.87
N GLY A 572 17.82 -29.50 16.45
CA GLY A 572 19.06 -29.08 17.08
C GLY A 572 18.81 -27.92 18.06
N ARG A 573 19.84 -27.64 18.88
CA ARG A 573 19.82 -26.54 19.87
C ARG A 573 20.33 -25.22 19.28
N SER A 574 21.03 -25.25 18.17
CA SER A 574 21.54 -24.09 17.44
C SER A 574 21.07 -24.18 16.01
N MET A 575 20.71 -23.05 15.40
CA MET A 575 20.29 -22.97 14.02
C MET A 575 20.76 -21.66 13.40
N PHE A 576 21.14 -21.76 12.13
CA PHE A 576 21.33 -20.62 11.26
C PHE A 576 20.71 -20.92 9.90
N THR A 577 19.94 -19.97 9.33
CA THR A 577 19.52 -20.01 7.94
C THR A 577 19.66 -18.63 7.30
N GLY A 578 20.01 -18.60 6.03
CA GLY A 578 20.11 -17.39 5.22
C GLY A 578 19.50 -17.62 3.84
N SER A 579 18.82 -16.62 3.32
CA SER A 579 18.20 -16.66 1.99
C SER A 579 18.38 -15.30 1.30
N LEU A 580 18.79 -15.35 0.04
CA LEU A 580 18.81 -14.21 -0.88
C LEU A 580 17.96 -14.56 -2.08
N GLU A 581 16.94 -13.77 -2.35
CA GLU A 581 16.08 -13.89 -3.52
C GLU A 581 16.05 -12.58 -4.31
N LEU A 582 16.20 -12.67 -5.63
CA LEU A 582 16.07 -11.57 -6.57
C LEU A 582 14.90 -11.86 -7.49
N ALA A 583 13.94 -10.96 -7.53
CA ALA A 583 12.71 -11.13 -8.30
C ALA A 583 12.47 -9.96 -9.26
N HIS A 584 11.87 -10.26 -10.42
CA HIS A 584 11.54 -9.28 -11.45
C HIS A 584 10.22 -9.64 -12.14
N PRO A 585 9.35 -8.67 -12.48
CA PRO A 585 8.19 -8.92 -13.32
C PRO A 585 8.62 -9.49 -14.68
N LEU A 586 8.00 -10.59 -15.13
CA LEU A 586 8.41 -11.24 -16.37
C LEU A 586 7.78 -10.63 -17.62
N TRP A 587 6.61 -10.06 -17.48
CA TRP A 587 5.84 -9.59 -18.63
C TRP A 587 4.97 -8.37 -18.25
N SER A 588 5.08 -7.31 -19.03
CA SER A 588 4.31 -6.07 -18.83
C SER A 588 2.80 -6.26 -18.98
N GLY A 589 2.35 -7.21 -19.81
CA GLY A 589 0.94 -7.56 -19.98
C GLY A 589 0.34 -8.36 -18.80
N LEU A 590 1.16 -8.91 -17.90
CA LEU A 590 0.73 -9.65 -16.72
C LEU A 590 1.62 -9.27 -15.51
N PRO A 591 1.43 -8.09 -14.91
CA PRO A 591 2.30 -7.57 -13.85
C PRO A 591 2.27 -8.43 -12.56
N ALA A 592 1.28 -9.32 -12.43
CA ALA A 592 1.20 -10.26 -11.32
C ALA A 592 2.19 -11.43 -11.41
N LEU A 593 2.79 -11.69 -12.61
CA LEU A 593 3.72 -12.79 -12.84
C LEU A 593 5.16 -12.33 -12.74
N TRP A 594 5.91 -12.93 -11.81
CA TRP A 594 7.30 -12.62 -11.49
C TRP A 594 8.18 -13.84 -11.65
N GLY A 595 9.38 -13.66 -12.14
CA GLY A 595 10.47 -14.61 -12.06
C GLY A 595 11.35 -14.30 -10.86
N ALA A 596 11.89 -15.33 -10.21
CA ALA A 596 12.81 -15.18 -9.10
C ALA A 596 13.99 -16.14 -9.25
N VAL A 597 15.17 -15.70 -8.80
CA VAL A 597 16.34 -16.56 -8.58
C VAL A 597 16.74 -16.45 -7.12
N PHE A 598 17.25 -17.54 -6.55
CA PHE A 598 17.55 -17.55 -5.12
C PHE A 598 18.72 -18.44 -4.77
N VAL A 599 19.31 -18.14 -3.63
CA VAL A 599 20.24 -19.00 -2.93
C VAL A 599 19.89 -19.03 -1.45
N ASP A 600 19.78 -20.23 -0.91
CA ASP A 600 19.46 -20.48 0.49
C ASP A 600 20.60 -21.29 1.12
N THR A 601 20.91 -21.03 2.38
CA THR A 601 21.90 -21.80 3.14
C THR A 601 21.45 -21.94 4.58
N GLY A 602 21.76 -23.05 5.21
CA GLY A 602 21.43 -23.23 6.62
C GLY A 602 21.63 -24.64 7.13
N ASP A 603 21.56 -24.75 8.46
CA ASP A 603 21.63 -26.01 9.19
C ASP A 603 21.11 -25.84 10.62
N ALA A 604 20.84 -26.95 11.29
CA ALA A 604 20.56 -26.99 12.72
C ALA A 604 21.38 -28.12 13.38
N ALA A 605 22.04 -27.81 14.48
CA ALA A 605 22.93 -28.73 15.21
C ALA A 605 22.80 -28.51 16.73
N ASN A 606 23.42 -29.37 17.56
CA ASN A 606 23.41 -29.19 19.00
C ASN A 606 24.31 -28.03 19.49
N ARG A 607 25.33 -27.66 18.72
CA ARG A 607 26.27 -26.56 19.02
C ARG A 607 26.62 -25.78 17.76
N TRP A 608 26.91 -24.50 17.88
CA TRP A 608 27.32 -23.67 16.75
C TRP A 608 28.52 -24.22 15.99
N GLY A 609 29.50 -24.77 16.68
CA GLY A 609 30.69 -25.37 16.07
C GLY A 609 30.43 -26.66 15.27
N ASN A 610 29.23 -27.22 15.41
CA ASN A 610 28.81 -28.46 14.69
C ASN A 610 27.88 -28.12 13.49
N LEU A 611 27.55 -26.86 13.27
CA LEU A 611 26.78 -26.44 12.11
C LEU A 611 27.59 -26.71 10.84
N GLN A 612 26.98 -27.38 9.88
CA GLN A 612 27.49 -27.61 8.54
C GLN A 612 26.48 -27.10 7.51
N PRO A 613 26.45 -25.76 7.29
CA PRO A 613 25.42 -25.15 6.47
C PRO A 613 25.35 -25.78 5.08
N LYS A 614 24.19 -26.28 4.74
CA LYS A 614 23.88 -26.84 3.44
C LYS A 614 23.27 -25.77 2.55
N THR A 615 23.70 -25.72 1.30
CA THR A 615 23.29 -24.69 0.36
C THR A 615 22.44 -25.27 -0.75
N GLY A 616 21.35 -24.58 -1.05
CA GLY A 616 20.53 -24.82 -2.22
C GLY A 616 20.40 -23.53 -3.05
N TYR A 617 20.29 -23.67 -4.34
CA TYR A 617 20.02 -22.56 -5.25
C TYR A 617 19.00 -22.96 -6.31
N GLY A 618 18.34 -21.97 -6.87
CA GLY A 618 17.30 -22.27 -7.84
C GLY A 618 16.67 -21.04 -8.47
N ALA A 619 15.65 -21.32 -9.26
CA ALA A 619 14.81 -20.33 -9.87
C ALA A 619 13.35 -20.71 -9.75
N GLY A 620 12.45 -19.73 -9.82
CA GLY A 620 11.04 -19.99 -9.70
C GLY A 620 10.14 -18.89 -10.21
N LEU A 621 8.85 -19.18 -10.17
CA LEU A 621 7.78 -18.29 -10.56
C LEU A 621 7.00 -17.86 -9.32
N ARG A 622 6.57 -16.62 -9.33
CA ARG A 622 5.71 -16.00 -8.31
C ARG A 622 4.51 -15.42 -9.01
N TYR A 623 3.32 -15.81 -8.61
CA TYR A 623 2.09 -15.22 -9.13
C TYR A 623 1.30 -14.60 -7.98
N ARG A 624 1.12 -13.29 -8.02
CA ARG A 624 0.39 -12.50 -7.02
C ARG A 624 -1.10 -12.53 -7.36
N SER A 625 -1.82 -13.54 -6.88
CA SER A 625 -3.26 -13.66 -7.13
C SER A 625 -4.08 -12.96 -6.03
N PRO A 626 -5.32 -12.51 -6.34
CA PRO A 626 -6.24 -11.97 -5.33
C PRO A 626 -6.60 -12.95 -4.21
N VAL A 627 -6.48 -14.26 -4.48
CA VAL A 627 -6.80 -15.34 -3.53
C VAL A 627 -5.57 -15.86 -2.75
N GLY A 628 -4.40 -15.30 -3.02
CA GLY A 628 -3.15 -15.63 -2.34
C GLY A 628 -1.97 -15.82 -3.30
N PRO A 629 -0.75 -15.77 -2.78
CA PRO A 629 0.45 -15.96 -3.59
C PRO A 629 0.61 -17.42 -4.01
N LEU A 630 0.93 -17.63 -5.28
CA LEU A 630 1.34 -18.92 -5.82
C LEU A 630 2.85 -18.89 -6.04
N ARG A 631 3.54 -19.93 -5.60
CA ARG A 631 4.99 -20.09 -5.77
C ARG A 631 5.30 -21.44 -6.40
N LEU A 632 6.21 -21.44 -7.36
CA LEU A 632 6.74 -22.64 -7.97
C LEU A 632 8.24 -22.49 -8.15
N ASP A 633 9.03 -23.25 -7.42
CA ASP A 633 10.49 -23.17 -7.39
C ASP A 633 11.11 -24.51 -7.80
N GLY A 634 12.10 -24.47 -8.70
CA GLY A 634 13.05 -25.53 -8.92
C GLY A 634 14.34 -25.24 -8.15
N ALA A 635 14.70 -26.09 -7.22
CA ALA A 635 15.87 -25.89 -6.35
C ALA A 635 16.81 -27.09 -6.39
N TYR A 636 18.11 -26.83 -6.48
CA TYR A 636 19.16 -27.84 -6.43
C TYR A 636 19.89 -27.81 -5.09
N GLY A 637 19.85 -28.92 -4.34
CA GLY A 637 20.60 -29.07 -3.11
C GLY A 637 22.03 -29.53 -3.40
N ILE A 638 23.01 -28.68 -3.11
CA ILE A 638 24.43 -28.94 -3.48
C ILE A 638 24.96 -30.21 -2.77
N HIS A 639 24.62 -30.40 -1.50
CA HIS A 639 25.12 -31.53 -0.71
C HIS A 639 24.49 -32.86 -1.13
N ASP A 640 23.18 -32.87 -1.32
CA ASP A 640 22.42 -34.09 -1.70
C ASP A 640 22.50 -34.35 -3.21
N ARG A 641 23.03 -33.37 -3.99
CA ARG A 641 23.15 -33.42 -5.46
C ARG A 641 21.84 -33.77 -6.16
N ASN A 642 20.74 -33.26 -5.64
CA ASN A 642 19.42 -33.61 -6.11
C ASN A 642 18.58 -32.33 -6.38
N TRP A 643 17.68 -32.44 -7.37
CA TRP A 643 16.69 -31.40 -7.67
C TRP A 643 15.42 -31.65 -6.88
N ARG A 644 14.86 -30.59 -6.33
CA ARG A 644 13.53 -30.60 -5.71
C ARG A 644 12.67 -29.50 -6.29
N ILE A 645 11.39 -29.82 -6.49
CA ILE A 645 10.39 -28.83 -6.87
C ILE A 645 9.64 -28.44 -5.59
N HIS A 646 9.64 -27.16 -5.30
CA HIS A 646 8.86 -26.59 -4.22
C HIS A 646 7.70 -25.80 -4.81
N PHE A 647 6.49 -26.11 -4.36
CA PHE A 647 5.30 -25.35 -4.75
C PHE A 647 4.37 -25.17 -3.55
N SER A 648 3.69 -24.03 -3.52
CA SER A 648 2.71 -23.73 -2.50
C SER A 648 1.53 -22.99 -3.11
N VAL A 649 0.33 -23.52 -2.90
CA VAL A 649 -0.94 -22.95 -3.34
C VAL A 649 -1.93 -23.09 -2.19
N GLY A 650 -2.62 -22.03 -1.84
CA GLY A 650 -3.71 -22.05 -0.87
C GLY A 650 -4.85 -21.15 -1.31
N ILE A 651 -6.07 -21.69 -1.31
CA ILE A 651 -7.30 -20.96 -1.61
C ILE A 651 -8.22 -21.10 -0.40
N SER A 652 -8.74 -19.97 0.09
CA SER A 652 -9.79 -19.91 1.10
C SER A 652 -11.09 -19.47 0.44
N LEU A 653 -12.16 -20.23 0.63
CA LEU A 653 -13.50 -19.98 0.08
C LEU A 653 -14.46 -19.47 1.15
#